data_1cea2324b71ab67893980861faedf31d
#
_entry.id   1cea2324b71ab67893980861faedf31d
#
_cell.length_a   1.000
_cell.length_b   1.000
_cell.length_c   1.000
_cell.angle_alpha   90.00
_cell.angle_beta   90.00
_cell.angle_gamma   90.00
#
_symmetry.space_group_name_H-M   'P 1'
#
loop_
_entity.id
_entity.type
_entity.pdbx_description
1 polymer ?
#
loop_
_entity_poly.entity_id
_entity_poly.type
_entity_poly.pdbx_seq_one_letter_code
_entity_poly.pdbx_strand_id
1 'polypeptide(L)'
;MAHLPPIVSDLAMILLVAGITTILFKKLNQPLVLGYIVAGFITGPHFSFFPTVTDFNNIHTWSEIGIIFLMFSLGLEFSFNKLKQVGNTAFIATIVEIAGLLSLGYGAGTLMGWSHMNSLFLGGMLSMSSTTIIIKAFEDLKMKGKRFTEMVFGILIVEDIAGIIMMVLLSTLAASAGISGTELLASVMRLLFFLILWFVLGIYLVPTFYKRSLKLMNNETMLVTSIGLCLGMVVLATHLGFSAALGAFIMGSLIAEAPNSEKIEHLFTPVKDIFGAVFFVSVGMLVDPTLLVEYWLPIIVLIIVTIAGKLIFSAGGVLLSGQNLQTSILCGFSLAQIGEFSFIIASLGMSLGVISDFIYPIIVAVSVMTTFTTPFCIMAADPAYKIIRRLLPQRVNDWLDRYTEKNISTRATTDWSNFLREYFTRMLIFTTLLTAIALFAEYYLSGYLRDGLKLPYADIITAVLTFIIAAPFLRAILVNRTRRSELFSVLWFEKRSNHIPLMVLILLKIIAAAGFIFFVFAWILNLSEFFAAAATLITAYFISSSDWLMGEYLRMESRFLVNLNERHMLKHRQALKESGEHTPYGWFDEDLQLAHYKVEEGSVTAGQTLLNLALRESYGCNVLQADTGRQIHDMPGGSFTITAGTKLLIIGTKAHFKLLNAAIKNKNLGLTMLDSPVSMRQFMLVNEAEGRHDIAFMPCAITVDKHSPLLGKSIKSTNIRNKWHCLVIGLERGSYTIVNPNISLVFEKGDLLWVLGKQKMINQLVRDEIL
;
A
#
# COMPACT_ATOMS: atom_id res chain seq x y z
N MET A 1 -16.97 40.12 -37.55
CA MET A 1 -15.91 39.90 -36.55
C MET A 1 -15.97 38.43 -36.08
N ALA A 2 -14.91 37.72 -36.17
CA ALA A 2 -14.90 36.35 -35.65
C ALA A 2 -14.98 36.42 -34.11
N HIS A 3 -16.12 36.07 -33.55
CA HIS A 3 -16.26 35.95 -32.09
C HIS A 3 -15.60 34.69 -31.62
N LEU A 4 -14.54 34.82 -30.81
CA LEU A 4 -13.98 33.68 -30.07
C LEU A 4 -15.06 33.09 -29.18
N PRO A 5 -15.13 31.74 -29.07
CA PRO A 5 -16.00 31.10 -28.07
C PRO A 5 -15.71 31.66 -26.67
N PRO A 6 -16.74 31.97 -25.84
CA PRO A 6 -16.55 32.53 -24.50
C PRO A 6 -15.59 31.69 -23.63
N ILE A 7 -15.60 30.38 -23.77
CA ILE A 7 -14.74 29.46 -23.05
C ILE A 7 -13.22 29.73 -23.28
N VAL A 8 -12.83 30.18 -24.47
CA VAL A 8 -11.43 30.49 -24.81
C VAL A 8 -11.01 31.83 -24.19
N SER A 9 -11.90 32.83 -24.23
CA SER A 9 -11.63 34.15 -23.61
C SER A 9 -11.52 34.04 -22.09
N ASP A 10 -12.41 33.25 -21.48
CA ASP A 10 -12.40 32.99 -20.04
C ASP A 10 -11.12 32.26 -19.59
N LEU A 11 -10.72 31.23 -20.32
CA LEU A 11 -9.47 30.50 -20.04
C LEU A 11 -8.24 31.40 -20.20
N ALA A 12 -8.20 32.23 -21.23
CA ALA A 12 -7.10 33.18 -21.46
C ALA A 12 -6.96 34.15 -20.29
N MET A 13 -8.08 34.72 -19.81
CA MET A 13 -8.10 35.64 -18.68
C MET A 13 -7.67 34.92 -17.37
N ILE A 14 -8.21 33.76 -17.12
CA ILE A 14 -7.83 32.90 -15.94
C ILE A 14 -6.32 32.72 -15.92
N LEU A 15 -5.73 32.20 -16.99
CA LEU A 15 -4.30 31.90 -17.03
C LEU A 15 -3.40 33.13 -16.98
N LEU A 16 -3.82 34.24 -17.61
CA LEU A 16 -3.06 35.50 -17.61
C LEU A 16 -2.98 36.09 -16.20
N VAL A 17 -4.12 36.24 -15.52
CA VAL A 17 -4.15 36.79 -14.16
C VAL A 17 -3.49 35.84 -13.16
N ALA A 18 -3.70 34.52 -13.29
CA ALA A 18 -3.02 33.50 -12.49
C ALA A 18 -1.49 33.61 -12.62
N GLY A 19 -0.99 33.81 -13.86
CA GLY A 19 0.45 33.98 -14.09
C GLY A 19 1.02 35.23 -13.39
N ILE A 20 0.32 36.36 -13.46
CA ILE A 20 0.76 37.60 -12.81
C ILE A 20 0.75 37.46 -11.28
N THR A 21 -0.35 36.98 -10.72
CA THR A 21 -0.50 36.85 -9.27
C THR A 21 0.49 35.83 -8.67
N THR A 22 0.72 34.71 -9.34
CA THR A 22 1.67 33.71 -8.87
C THR A 22 3.14 34.21 -8.88
N ILE A 23 3.53 35.04 -9.85
CA ILE A 23 4.85 35.71 -9.85
C ILE A 23 4.97 36.62 -8.61
N LEU A 24 3.89 37.36 -8.29
CA LEU A 24 3.87 38.24 -7.11
C LEU A 24 3.96 37.42 -5.82
N PHE A 25 3.18 36.36 -5.68
CA PHE A 25 3.18 35.50 -4.49
C PHE A 25 4.50 34.76 -4.32
N LYS A 26 5.14 34.32 -5.40
CA LYS A 26 6.48 33.76 -5.37
C LYS A 26 7.52 34.78 -4.86
N LYS A 27 7.42 36.05 -5.29
CA LYS A 27 8.28 37.13 -4.78
C LYS A 27 8.07 37.41 -3.29
N LEU A 28 6.84 37.19 -2.80
CA LEU A 28 6.46 37.33 -1.39
C LEU A 28 6.77 36.07 -0.55
N ASN A 29 7.39 35.04 -1.14
CA ASN A 29 7.64 33.73 -0.53
C ASN A 29 6.34 33.06 0.01
N GLN A 30 5.21 33.28 -0.64
CA GLN A 30 3.93 32.68 -0.30
C GLN A 30 3.61 31.48 -1.20
N PRO A 31 2.79 30.51 -0.74
CA PRO A 31 2.34 29.39 -1.56
C PRO A 31 1.64 29.83 -2.85
N LEU A 32 1.95 29.19 -3.97
CA LEU A 32 1.37 29.52 -5.29
C LEU A 32 -0.15 29.39 -5.30
N VAL A 33 -0.69 28.43 -4.54
CA VAL A 33 -2.13 28.17 -4.41
C VAL A 33 -2.88 29.44 -3.95
N LEU A 34 -2.31 30.17 -2.98
CA LEU A 34 -2.90 31.44 -2.52
C LEU A 34 -2.94 32.48 -3.66
N GLY A 35 -1.89 32.51 -4.49
CA GLY A 35 -1.85 33.37 -5.68
C GLY A 35 -2.96 33.04 -6.68
N TYR A 36 -3.25 31.75 -6.91
CA TYR A 36 -4.34 31.32 -7.77
C TYR A 36 -5.72 31.69 -7.19
N ILE A 37 -5.94 31.50 -5.89
CA ILE A 37 -7.20 31.88 -5.23
C ILE A 37 -7.42 33.38 -5.33
N VAL A 38 -6.39 34.19 -5.09
CA VAL A 38 -6.46 35.65 -5.22
C VAL A 38 -6.70 36.07 -6.69
N ALA A 39 -6.07 35.38 -7.64
CA ALA A 39 -6.36 35.61 -9.08
C ALA A 39 -7.84 35.39 -9.38
N GLY A 40 -8.41 34.31 -8.87
CA GLY A 40 -9.82 33.97 -9.01
C GLY A 40 -10.74 35.02 -8.37
N PHE A 41 -10.42 35.44 -7.16
CA PHE A 41 -11.16 36.50 -6.49
C PHE A 41 -11.19 37.81 -7.30
N ILE A 42 -10.05 38.21 -7.91
CA ILE A 42 -9.94 39.42 -8.71
C ILE A 42 -10.72 39.29 -10.05
N THR A 43 -10.70 38.12 -10.69
CA THR A 43 -11.36 37.86 -11.98
C THR A 43 -12.78 37.32 -11.83
N GLY A 44 -13.20 37.07 -10.59
CA GLY A 44 -14.52 36.55 -10.27
C GLY A 44 -15.63 37.59 -10.49
N PRO A 45 -16.87 37.12 -10.58
CA PRO A 45 -18.04 37.97 -10.90
C PRO A 45 -18.38 38.98 -9.80
N HIS A 46 -17.85 38.75 -8.58
CA HIS A 46 -18.10 39.64 -7.43
C HIS A 46 -17.15 40.85 -7.37
N PHE A 47 -16.14 40.94 -8.28
CA PHE A 47 -15.15 42.01 -8.30
C PHE A 47 -15.29 42.85 -9.59
N SER A 48 -16.10 43.90 -9.53
CA SER A 48 -16.54 44.69 -10.69
C SER A 48 -15.48 45.62 -11.33
N PHE A 49 -14.24 45.67 -10.82
CA PHE A 49 -13.19 46.56 -11.33
C PHE A 49 -12.43 46.02 -12.55
N PHE A 50 -12.51 44.73 -12.82
CA PHE A 50 -11.82 44.07 -13.95
C PHE A 50 -12.81 43.35 -14.85
N PRO A 51 -12.41 42.99 -16.09
CA PRO A 51 -13.21 42.12 -16.92
C PRO A 51 -13.42 40.79 -16.18
N THR A 52 -14.67 40.36 -16.07
CA THR A 52 -15.07 39.16 -15.36
C THR A 52 -15.36 38.02 -16.32
N VAL A 53 -15.24 36.80 -15.87
CA VAL A 53 -15.67 35.59 -16.59
C VAL A 53 -17.19 35.68 -16.79
N THR A 54 -17.64 35.44 -18.01
CA THR A 54 -19.02 35.72 -18.44
C THR A 54 -19.98 34.56 -18.21
N ASP A 55 -19.47 33.33 -18.10
CA ASP A 55 -20.30 32.13 -17.97
C ASP A 55 -19.91 31.25 -16.78
N PHE A 56 -20.79 31.20 -15.76
CA PHE A 56 -20.62 30.38 -14.58
C PHE A 56 -20.56 28.86 -14.87
N ASN A 57 -21.27 28.38 -15.88
CA ASN A 57 -21.25 26.96 -16.23
C ASN A 57 -19.86 26.54 -16.74
N ASN A 58 -19.20 27.46 -17.45
CA ASN A 58 -17.81 27.22 -17.89
C ASN A 58 -16.86 27.13 -16.71
N ILE A 59 -17.01 27.99 -15.68
CA ILE A 59 -16.19 27.95 -14.47
C ILE A 59 -16.34 26.58 -13.76
N HIS A 60 -17.56 26.12 -13.60
CA HIS A 60 -17.84 24.83 -12.97
C HIS A 60 -17.21 23.66 -13.75
N THR A 61 -17.38 23.66 -15.08
CA THR A 61 -16.80 22.62 -15.96
C THR A 61 -15.27 22.61 -15.87
N TRP A 62 -14.62 23.78 -15.89
CA TRP A 62 -13.17 23.88 -15.73
C TRP A 62 -12.70 23.43 -14.37
N SER A 63 -13.45 23.76 -13.32
CA SER A 63 -13.18 23.29 -11.96
C SER A 63 -13.22 21.75 -11.86
N GLU A 64 -14.26 21.13 -12.45
CA GLU A 64 -14.37 19.66 -12.47
C GLU A 64 -13.21 18.98 -13.21
N ILE A 65 -12.84 19.50 -14.39
CA ILE A 65 -11.68 18.99 -15.15
C ILE A 65 -10.40 19.15 -14.32
N GLY A 66 -10.26 20.29 -13.64
CA GLY A 66 -9.13 20.54 -12.73
C GLY A 66 -9.05 19.52 -11.60
N ILE A 67 -10.17 19.22 -10.95
CA ILE A 67 -10.25 18.18 -9.90
C ILE A 67 -9.88 16.81 -10.45
N ILE A 68 -10.40 16.41 -11.60
CA ILE A 68 -10.09 15.13 -12.24
C ILE A 68 -8.58 14.98 -12.43
N PHE A 69 -7.91 16.00 -12.98
CA PHE A 69 -6.47 15.92 -13.23
C PHE A 69 -5.62 16.03 -11.96
N LEU A 70 -6.04 16.81 -10.95
CA LEU A 70 -5.40 16.82 -9.64
C LEU A 70 -5.50 15.45 -8.98
N MET A 71 -6.68 14.83 -8.97
CA MET A 71 -6.90 13.51 -8.39
C MET A 71 -6.14 12.40 -9.13
N PHE A 72 -6.06 12.49 -10.45
CA PHE A 72 -5.25 11.58 -11.25
C PHE A 72 -3.76 11.70 -10.91
N SER A 73 -3.22 12.93 -10.79
CA SER A 73 -1.84 13.15 -10.37
C SER A 73 -1.56 12.60 -8.98
N LEU A 74 -2.46 12.85 -8.02
CA LEU A 74 -2.33 12.29 -6.68
C LEU A 74 -2.32 10.76 -6.71
N GLY A 75 -3.15 10.17 -7.58
CA GLY A 75 -3.13 8.73 -7.82
C GLY A 75 -1.78 8.24 -8.36
N LEU A 76 -1.15 8.97 -9.30
CA LEU A 76 0.19 8.64 -9.84
C LEU A 76 1.30 8.70 -8.77
N GLU A 77 1.19 9.63 -7.82
CA GLU A 77 2.12 9.77 -6.69
C GLU A 77 1.90 8.69 -5.60
N PHE A 78 0.68 8.10 -5.59
CA PHE A 78 0.30 7.05 -4.65
C PHE A 78 1.06 5.75 -4.92
N SER A 79 1.51 5.07 -3.86
CA SER A 79 2.10 3.73 -3.96
C SER A 79 1.71 2.87 -2.77
N PHE A 80 1.20 1.67 -3.03
CA PHE A 80 0.89 0.69 -1.99
C PHE A 80 2.10 0.31 -1.14
N ASN A 81 3.31 0.38 -1.70
CA ASN A 81 4.53 0.09 -0.98
C ASN A 81 4.91 1.21 -0.01
N LYS A 82 4.70 2.47 -0.38
CA LYS A 82 4.83 3.60 0.56
C LYS A 82 3.88 3.45 1.74
N LEU A 83 2.63 3.07 1.48
CA LEU A 83 1.63 2.82 2.52
C LEU A 83 2.04 1.69 3.49
N LYS A 84 2.68 0.61 3.01
CA LYS A 84 3.20 -0.46 3.87
C LYS A 84 4.36 -0.01 4.76
N GLN A 85 5.14 0.97 4.32
CA GLN A 85 6.27 1.55 5.07
C GLN A 85 5.80 2.57 6.11
N VAL A 86 4.62 3.17 5.90
CA VAL A 86 3.97 4.05 6.88
C VAL A 86 3.60 3.23 8.11
N GLY A 87 4.21 3.54 9.23
CA GLY A 87 4.04 2.78 10.47
C GLY A 87 2.64 2.92 11.08
N ASN A 88 2.28 2.02 11.98
CA ASN A 88 0.99 2.04 12.72
C ASN A 88 0.72 3.38 13.41
N THR A 89 1.76 4.13 13.76
CA THR A 89 1.66 5.46 14.35
C THR A 89 0.88 6.43 13.47
N ALA A 90 1.19 6.50 12.19
CA ALA A 90 0.49 7.40 11.27
C ALA A 90 -0.98 6.99 11.09
N PHE A 91 -1.28 5.69 11.00
CA PHE A 91 -2.66 5.22 10.93
C PHE A 91 -3.49 5.60 12.15
N ILE A 92 -2.96 5.35 13.35
CA ILE A 92 -3.66 5.68 14.60
C ILE A 92 -3.84 7.20 14.72
N ALA A 93 -2.79 7.97 14.42
CA ALA A 93 -2.85 9.42 14.48
C ALA A 93 -3.92 9.98 13.52
N THR A 94 -3.92 9.54 12.26
CA THR A 94 -4.90 10.00 11.25
C THR A 94 -6.34 9.61 11.62
N ILE A 95 -6.57 8.39 12.12
CA ILE A 95 -7.93 7.98 12.53
C ILE A 95 -8.44 8.85 13.69
N VAL A 96 -7.61 9.09 14.70
CA VAL A 96 -7.98 9.93 15.85
C VAL A 96 -8.22 11.38 15.41
N GLU A 97 -7.37 11.90 14.55
CA GLU A 97 -7.47 13.25 14.00
C GLU A 97 -8.76 13.43 13.20
N ILE A 98 -9.01 12.57 12.21
CA ILE A 98 -10.20 12.66 11.36
C ILE A 98 -11.47 12.48 12.19
N ALA A 99 -11.55 11.47 13.06
CA ALA A 99 -12.71 11.24 13.89
C ALA A 99 -12.97 12.42 14.84
N GLY A 100 -11.92 12.97 15.44
CA GLY A 100 -12.00 14.13 16.32
C GLY A 100 -12.46 15.39 15.59
N LEU A 101 -11.87 15.70 14.43
CA LEU A 101 -12.22 16.89 13.66
C LEU A 101 -13.57 16.78 12.95
N LEU A 102 -13.92 15.59 12.48
CA LEU A 102 -15.26 15.32 11.95
C LEU A 102 -16.32 15.61 13.02
N SER A 103 -16.11 15.09 14.22
CA SER A 103 -17.03 15.30 15.36
C SER A 103 -17.07 16.75 15.80
N LEU A 104 -15.91 17.42 15.86
CA LEU A 104 -15.80 18.81 16.29
C LEU A 104 -16.42 19.75 15.24
N GLY A 105 -16.14 19.53 13.94
CA GLY A 105 -16.71 20.31 12.84
C GLY A 105 -18.22 20.10 12.70
N TYR A 106 -18.69 18.85 12.86
CA TYR A 106 -20.12 18.56 12.92
C TYR A 106 -20.80 19.29 14.10
N GLY A 107 -20.19 19.22 15.28
CA GLY A 107 -20.67 19.93 16.46
C GLY A 107 -20.69 21.45 16.28
N ALA A 108 -19.64 22.02 15.70
CA ALA A 108 -19.59 23.47 15.42
C ALA A 108 -20.68 23.89 14.43
N GLY A 109 -20.88 23.15 13.32
CA GLY A 109 -21.93 23.43 12.35
C GLY A 109 -23.34 23.34 12.96
N THR A 110 -23.62 22.31 13.73
CA THR A 110 -24.92 22.15 14.42
C THR A 110 -25.17 23.24 15.46
N LEU A 111 -24.13 23.67 16.21
CA LEU A 111 -24.23 24.80 17.15
C LEU A 111 -24.48 26.15 16.44
N MET A 112 -24.01 26.30 15.19
CA MET A 112 -24.30 27.46 14.36
C MET A 112 -25.69 27.37 13.69
N GLY A 113 -26.45 26.31 13.91
CA GLY A 113 -27.78 26.11 13.31
C GLY A 113 -27.75 25.62 11.86
N TRP A 114 -26.64 25.09 11.38
CA TRP A 114 -26.50 24.58 10.01
C TRP A 114 -27.16 23.21 9.86
N SER A 115 -27.54 22.87 8.62
CA SER A 115 -28.14 21.56 8.33
C SER A 115 -27.18 20.41 8.65
N HIS A 116 -27.73 19.19 8.85
CA HIS A 116 -26.91 18.00 9.11
C HIS A 116 -25.86 17.75 8.03
N MET A 117 -26.23 17.94 6.74
CA MET A 117 -25.31 17.75 5.62
C MET A 117 -24.22 18.84 5.62
N ASN A 118 -24.60 20.10 5.81
CA ASN A 118 -23.63 21.18 5.94
C ASN A 118 -22.62 20.92 7.04
N SER A 119 -23.09 20.48 8.21
CA SER A 119 -22.26 20.19 9.38
C SER A 119 -21.35 18.99 9.16
N LEU A 120 -21.85 17.92 8.51
CA LEU A 120 -21.08 16.72 8.20
C LEU A 120 -19.96 16.99 7.19
N PHE A 121 -20.29 17.70 6.10
CA PHE A 121 -19.31 18.11 5.10
C PHE A 121 -18.28 19.05 5.72
N LEU A 122 -18.70 19.99 6.58
CA LEU A 122 -17.80 20.86 7.33
C LEU A 122 -16.77 20.05 8.11
N GLY A 123 -17.19 19.04 8.88
CA GLY A 123 -16.29 18.18 9.63
C GLY A 123 -15.27 17.46 8.73
N GLY A 124 -15.72 16.95 7.58
CA GLY A 124 -14.85 16.35 6.58
C GLY A 124 -13.83 17.35 6.01
N MET A 125 -14.26 18.58 5.71
CA MET A 125 -13.39 19.64 5.19
C MET A 125 -12.33 20.09 6.21
N LEU A 126 -12.69 20.24 7.49
CA LEU A 126 -11.75 20.65 8.54
C LEU A 126 -10.71 19.56 8.86
N SER A 127 -10.98 18.31 8.54
CA SER A 127 -10.07 17.20 8.87
C SER A 127 -8.88 17.06 7.92
N MET A 128 -8.87 17.69 6.76
CA MET A 128 -7.85 17.52 5.72
C MET A 128 -6.74 18.56 5.81
N SER A 129 -5.47 18.12 5.87
CA SER A 129 -4.29 18.99 5.85
C SER A 129 -3.67 19.08 4.45
N SER A 130 -2.85 20.12 4.18
CA SER A 130 -2.12 20.24 2.92
C SER A 130 -0.69 19.75 3.03
N THR A 131 -0.37 18.74 2.24
CA THR A 131 0.98 18.17 2.14
C THR A 131 1.96 19.19 1.58
N THR A 132 1.58 19.94 0.55
CA THR A 132 2.44 20.91 -0.14
C THR A 132 2.84 22.09 0.74
N ILE A 133 1.92 22.62 1.54
CA ILE A 133 2.16 23.75 2.44
C ILE A 133 3.10 23.34 3.56
N ILE A 134 2.91 22.16 4.14
CA ILE A 134 3.75 21.65 5.25
C ILE A 134 5.16 21.36 4.77
N ILE A 135 5.33 20.73 3.58
CA ILE A 135 6.66 20.48 3.00
C ILE A 135 7.42 21.78 2.84
N LYS A 136 6.77 22.79 2.25
CA LYS A 136 7.37 24.11 2.06
C LYS A 136 7.72 24.76 3.38
N ALA A 137 6.84 24.75 4.37
CA ALA A 137 7.11 25.32 5.69
C ALA A 137 8.31 24.63 6.37
N PHE A 138 8.46 23.31 6.27
CA PHE A 138 9.62 22.59 6.79
C PHE A 138 10.91 22.90 6.05
N GLU A 139 10.85 23.15 4.74
CA GLU A 139 12.00 23.59 3.95
C GLU A 139 12.46 24.99 4.37
N ASP A 140 11.54 25.94 4.43
CA ASP A 140 11.78 27.33 4.82
C ASP A 140 12.34 27.46 6.26
N LEU A 141 11.82 26.63 7.18
CA LEU A 141 12.27 26.55 8.58
C LEU A 141 13.50 25.63 8.77
N LYS A 142 14.06 25.02 7.72
CA LYS A 142 15.20 24.09 7.74
C LYS A 142 15.01 22.92 8.71
N MET A 143 13.79 22.39 8.77
CA MET A 143 13.41 21.27 9.65
C MET A 143 13.36 19.92 8.92
N LYS A 144 13.60 19.88 7.62
CA LYS A 144 13.59 18.65 6.79
C LYS A 144 14.63 17.64 7.32
N GLY A 145 14.22 16.35 7.40
CA GLY A 145 15.07 15.26 7.89
C GLY A 145 15.05 15.02 9.40
N LYS A 146 14.27 15.78 10.18
CA LYS A 146 14.04 15.49 11.60
C LYS A 146 13.02 14.34 11.73
N ARG A 147 13.17 13.50 12.76
CA ARG A 147 12.30 12.32 12.98
C ARG A 147 10.80 12.64 13.02
N PHE A 148 10.40 13.76 13.62
CA PHE A 148 9.00 14.16 13.66
C PHE A 148 8.46 14.57 12.28
N THR A 149 9.29 15.16 11.40
CA THR A 149 8.87 15.53 10.04
C THR A 149 8.59 14.31 9.19
N GLU A 150 9.36 13.22 9.33
CA GLU A 150 9.08 11.95 8.66
C GLU A 150 7.74 11.35 9.13
N MET A 151 7.42 11.52 10.43
CA MET A 151 6.15 11.08 10.98
C MET A 151 4.99 11.92 10.46
N VAL A 152 5.12 13.25 10.38
CA VAL A 152 4.12 14.13 9.76
C VAL A 152 3.88 13.74 8.31
N PHE A 153 4.93 13.46 7.53
CA PHE A 153 4.74 12.96 6.16
C PHE A 153 4.00 11.62 6.10
N GLY A 154 4.28 10.73 7.05
CA GLY A 154 3.53 9.48 7.18
C GLY A 154 2.04 9.72 7.46
N ILE A 155 1.71 10.66 8.35
CA ILE A 155 0.32 11.04 8.68
C ILE A 155 -0.36 11.62 7.43
N LEU A 156 0.29 12.56 6.74
CA LEU A 156 -0.26 13.18 5.52
C LEU A 156 -0.56 12.16 4.41
N ILE A 157 0.32 11.17 4.21
CA ILE A 157 0.06 10.09 3.23
C ILE A 157 -1.22 9.30 3.59
N VAL A 158 -1.43 9.02 4.88
CA VAL A 158 -2.65 8.32 5.32
C VAL A 158 -3.87 9.25 5.25
N GLU A 159 -3.70 10.53 5.56
CA GLU A 159 -4.74 11.55 5.49
C GLU A 159 -5.24 11.76 4.05
N ASP A 160 -4.34 11.79 3.05
CA ASP A 160 -4.70 11.88 1.63
C ASP A 160 -5.58 10.69 1.19
N ILE A 161 -5.25 9.48 1.62
CA ILE A 161 -6.07 8.28 1.35
C ILE A 161 -7.41 8.36 2.06
N ALA A 162 -7.39 8.77 3.33
CA ALA A 162 -8.61 8.94 4.11
C ALA A 162 -9.51 10.02 3.52
N GLY A 163 -8.94 11.10 2.96
CA GLY A 163 -9.67 12.15 2.24
C GLY A 163 -10.46 11.61 1.04
N ILE A 164 -9.85 10.69 0.28
CA ILE A 164 -10.53 10.04 -0.84
C ILE A 164 -11.68 9.15 -0.35
N ILE A 165 -11.42 8.35 0.69
CA ILE A 165 -12.46 7.51 1.31
C ILE A 165 -13.59 8.41 1.85
N MET A 166 -13.24 9.54 2.47
CA MET A 166 -14.19 10.54 2.99
C MET A 166 -15.07 11.10 1.88
N MET A 167 -14.49 11.50 0.75
CA MET A 167 -15.27 12.00 -0.40
C MET A 167 -16.28 10.96 -0.88
N VAL A 168 -15.90 9.70 -0.94
CA VAL A 168 -16.80 8.63 -1.37
C VAL A 168 -17.88 8.35 -0.33
N LEU A 169 -17.54 8.36 0.94
CA LEU A 169 -18.51 8.22 2.03
C LEU A 169 -19.52 9.38 2.01
N LEU A 170 -19.05 10.61 1.90
CA LEU A 170 -19.91 11.79 1.83
C LEU A 170 -20.80 11.82 0.60
N SER A 171 -20.29 11.43 -0.58
CA SER A 171 -21.10 11.33 -1.80
C SER A 171 -22.17 10.25 -1.67
N THR A 172 -21.85 9.13 -1.04
CA THR A 172 -22.80 8.03 -0.79
C THR A 172 -23.89 8.47 0.18
N LEU A 173 -23.51 9.15 1.28
CA LEU A 173 -24.45 9.71 2.24
C LEU A 173 -25.37 10.76 1.61
N ALA A 174 -24.83 11.60 0.75
CA ALA A 174 -25.58 12.64 0.02
C ALA A 174 -26.63 12.03 -0.93
N ALA A 175 -26.28 10.93 -1.62
CA ALA A 175 -27.19 10.24 -2.53
C ALA A 175 -28.36 9.54 -1.83
N SER A 176 -28.27 9.32 -0.53
CA SER A 176 -29.18 8.48 0.26
C SER A 176 -30.02 9.31 1.25
N ALA A 177 -30.75 10.30 0.76
CA ALA A 177 -31.61 11.16 1.59
C ALA A 177 -32.70 10.35 2.30
N GLY A 178 -32.50 10.01 3.59
CA GLY A 178 -33.49 9.33 4.43
C GLY A 178 -33.11 7.93 4.94
N ILE A 179 -31.86 7.67 5.26
CA ILE A 179 -31.27 6.33 5.40
C ILE A 179 -31.62 5.63 6.71
N SER A 180 -32.05 4.37 6.57
CA SER A 180 -31.90 3.35 7.62
C SER A 180 -30.42 2.94 7.73
N GLY A 181 -29.93 2.63 8.95
CA GLY A 181 -28.54 2.21 9.15
C GLY A 181 -28.11 1.01 8.30
N THR A 182 -29.06 0.18 7.86
CA THR A 182 -28.85 -0.97 6.97
C THR A 182 -28.51 -0.55 5.54
N GLU A 183 -29.10 0.50 5.02
CA GLU A 183 -28.81 1.05 3.68
C GLU A 183 -27.44 1.72 3.64
N LEU A 184 -27.06 2.43 4.71
CA LEU A 184 -25.73 2.97 4.88
C LEU A 184 -24.68 1.86 4.84
N LEU A 185 -24.87 0.80 5.62
CA LEU A 185 -23.96 -0.34 5.63
C LEU A 185 -23.86 -1.00 4.24
N ALA A 186 -25.00 -1.21 3.56
CA ALA A 186 -25.01 -1.74 2.20
C ALA A 186 -24.24 -0.87 1.21
N SER A 187 -24.35 0.45 1.31
CA SER A 187 -23.64 1.41 0.45
C SER A 187 -22.14 1.39 0.70
N VAL A 188 -21.71 1.34 1.97
CA VAL A 188 -20.28 1.18 2.33
C VAL A 188 -19.73 -0.15 1.82
N MET A 189 -20.47 -1.24 1.96
CA MET A 189 -20.07 -2.56 1.45
C MET A 189 -19.98 -2.57 -0.07
N ARG A 190 -20.91 -1.94 -0.76
CA ARG A 190 -20.88 -1.75 -2.21
C ARG A 190 -19.63 -0.97 -2.65
N LEU A 191 -19.31 0.10 -1.96
CA LEU A 191 -18.09 0.86 -2.21
C LEU A 191 -16.83 0.01 -2.06
N LEU A 192 -16.68 -0.67 -0.92
CA LEU A 192 -15.54 -1.54 -0.66
C LEU A 192 -15.40 -2.64 -1.71
N PHE A 193 -16.53 -3.22 -2.11
CA PHE A 193 -16.58 -4.22 -3.18
C PHE A 193 -16.00 -3.67 -4.50
N PHE A 194 -16.47 -2.51 -4.96
CA PHE A 194 -15.98 -1.90 -6.21
C PHE A 194 -14.52 -1.45 -6.11
N LEU A 195 -14.10 -0.89 -4.97
CA LEU A 195 -12.69 -0.52 -4.76
C LEU A 195 -11.77 -1.73 -4.88
N ILE A 196 -12.08 -2.82 -4.18
CA ILE A 196 -11.27 -4.05 -4.23
C ILE A 196 -11.26 -4.62 -5.65
N LEU A 197 -12.42 -4.68 -6.29
CA LEU A 197 -12.55 -5.19 -7.66
C LEU A 197 -11.70 -4.37 -8.64
N TRP A 198 -11.81 -3.04 -8.61
CA TRP A 198 -11.06 -2.17 -9.51
C TRP A 198 -9.56 -2.25 -9.27
N PHE A 199 -9.11 -2.29 -7.99
CA PHE A 199 -7.70 -2.45 -7.69
C PHE A 199 -7.17 -3.81 -8.14
N VAL A 200 -7.87 -4.90 -7.89
CA VAL A 200 -7.41 -6.24 -8.27
C VAL A 200 -7.36 -6.41 -9.79
N LEU A 201 -8.45 -6.06 -10.50
CA LEU A 201 -8.50 -6.13 -11.96
C LEU A 201 -7.54 -5.11 -12.59
N GLY A 202 -7.49 -3.90 -12.07
CA GLY A 202 -6.67 -2.82 -12.59
C GLY A 202 -5.18 -3.11 -12.48
N ILE A 203 -4.69 -3.60 -11.33
CA ILE A 203 -3.29 -4.01 -11.14
C ILE A 203 -2.92 -5.16 -12.09
N TYR A 204 -3.87 -6.04 -12.41
CA TYR A 204 -3.62 -7.11 -13.37
C TYR A 204 -3.58 -6.60 -14.82
N LEU A 205 -4.53 -5.75 -15.21
CA LEU A 205 -4.74 -5.30 -16.59
C LEU A 205 -3.83 -4.13 -17.00
N VAL A 206 -3.81 -3.05 -16.22
CA VAL A 206 -3.16 -1.78 -16.58
C VAL A 206 -1.64 -1.93 -16.73
N PRO A 207 -0.89 -2.46 -15.75
CA PRO A 207 0.55 -2.68 -15.94
C PRO A 207 0.87 -3.67 -17.06
N THR A 208 0.03 -4.72 -17.25
CA THR A 208 0.21 -5.68 -18.34
C THR A 208 0.01 -5.03 -19.71
N PHE A 209 -0.98 -4.14 -19.83
CA PHE A 209 -1.19 -3.35 -21.05
C PHE A 209 0.01 -2.47 -21.36
N TYR A 210 0.49 -1.69 -20.38
CA TYR A 210 1.69 -0.85 -20.56
C TYR A 210 2.92 -1.67 -20.95
N LYS A 211 3.17 -2.81 -20.30
CA LYS A 211 4.30 -3.70 -20.64
C LYS A 211 4.29 -4.14 -22.10
N ARG A 212 3.13 -4.51 -22.63
CA ARG A 212 3.00 -4.95 -24.01
C ARG A 212 3.17 -3.80 -25.00
N SER A 213 2.67 -2.62 -24.64
CA SER A 213 2.64 -1.44 -25.50
C SER A 213 3.90 -0.56 -25.44
N LEU A 214 4.77 -0.75 -24.41
CA LEU A 214 5.95 0.09 -24.17
C LEU A 214 6.87 0.26 -25.39
N LYS A 215 7.02 -0.78 -26.22
CA LYS A 215 7.86 -0.73 -27.43
C LYS A 215 7.30 0.18 -28.51
N LEU A 216 6.00 0.45 -28.48
CA LEU A 216 5.26 1.26 -29.44
C LEU A 216 4.98 2.67 -28.94
N MET A 217 5.19 2.91 -27.63
CA MET A 217 4.87 4.19 -26.97
C MET A 217 6.06 5.16 -26.97
N ASN A 218 5.84 6.34 -27.53
CA ASN A 218 6.68 7.52 -27.31
C ASN A 218 6.10 8.38 -26.15
N ASN A 219 6.68 9.53 -25.86
CA ASN A 219 6.24 10.41 -24.77
C ASN A 219 4.80 10.90 -24.98
N GLU A 220 4.46 11.25 -26.21
CA GLU A 220 3.14 11.75 -26.59
C GLU A 220 2.08 10.65 -26.44
N THR A 221 2.30 9.48 -27.05
CA THR A 221 1.35 8.35 -26.96
C THR A 221 1.18 7.87 -25.53
N MET A 222 2.25 7.91 -24.72
CA MET A 222 2.19 7.55 -23.30
C MET A 222 1.29 8.52 -22.51
N LEU A 223 1.44 9.84 -22.74
CA LEU A 223 0.62 10.86 -22.09
C LEU A 223 -0.85 10.76 -22.51
N VAL A 224 -1.09 10.68 -23.83
CA VAL A 224 -2.46 10.59 -24.38
C VAL A 224 -3.17 9.32 -23.88
N THR A 225 -2.47 8.18 -23.88
CA THR A 225 -3.03 6.92 -23.37
C THR A 225 -3.35 7.02 -21.88
N SER A 226 -2.48 7.63 -21.08
CA SER A 226 -2.70 7.79 -19.63
C SER A 226 -3.91 8.67 -19.34
N ILE A 227 -4.05 9.79 -20.06
CA ILE A 227 -5.22 10.67 -19.94
C ILE A 227 -6.48 9.97 -20.45
N GLY A 228 -6.40 9.24 -21.55
CA GLY A 228 -7.52 8.47 -22.08
C GLY A 228 -8.02 7.39 -21.11
N LEU A 229 -7.12 6.67 -20.46
CA LEU A 229 -7.47 5.70 -19.41
C LEU A 229 -8.05 6.38 -18.18
N CYS A 230 -7.51 7.55 -17.79
CA CYS A 230 -8.05 8.35 -16.68
C CYS A 230 -9.52 8.74 -16.96
N LEU A 231 -9.78 9.39 -18.09
CA LEU A 231 -11.13 9.82 -18.45
C LEU A 231 -12.08 8.64 -18.66
N GLY A 232 -11.60 7.52 -19.22
CA GLY A 232 -12.39 6.30 -19.35
C GLY A 232 -12.81 5.74 -17.99
N MET A 233 -11.93 5.76 -16.99
CA MET A 233 -12.26 5.33 -15.63
C MET A 233 -13.19 6.33 -14.93
N VAL A 234 -13.04 7.62 -15.18
CA VAL A 234 -13.98 8.66 -14.71
C VAL A 234 -15.39 8.37 -15.20
N VAL A 235 -15.55 8.13 -16.52
CA VAL A 235 -16.84 7.79 -17.12
C VAL A 235 -17.40 6.49 -16.50
N LEU A 236 -16.57 5.46 -16.34
CA LEU A 236 -17.00 4.22 -15.71
C LEU A 236 -17.46 4.42 -14.26
N ALA A 237 -16.70 5.17 -13.47
CA ALA A 237 -17.02 5.46 -12.07
C ALA A 237 -18.35 6.23 -11.95
N THR A 238 -18.54 7.26 -12.76
CA THR A 238 -19.77 8.07 -12.74
C THR A 238 -21.01 7.28 -13.16
N HIS A 239 -20.89 6.40 -14.15
CA HIS A 239 -21.99 5.49 -14.52
C HIS A 239 -22.38 4.49 -13.40
N LEU A 240 -21.44 4.14 -12.52
CA LEU A 240 -21.68 3.28 -11.37
C LEU A 240 -22.16 4.05 -10.12
N GLY A 241 -22.34 5.37 -10.25
CA GLY A 241 -22.83 6.24 -9.18
C GLY A 241 -21.73 6.72 -8.21
N PHE A 242 -20.46 6.67 -8.62
CA PHE A 242 -19.33 7.20 -7.87
C PHE A 242 -18.87 8.55 -8.41
N SER A 243 -18.07 9.28 -7.63
CA SER A 243 -17.55 10.59 -8.07
C SER A 243 -16.51 10.47 -9.18
N ALA A 244 -16.45 11.46 -10.08
CA ALA A 244 -15.43 11.60 -11.12
C ALA A 244 -14.01 11.61 -10.51
N ALA A 245 -13.83 12.30 -9.39
CA ALA A 245 -12.59 12.41 -8.64
C ALA A 245 -12.05 11.03 -8.20
N LEU A 246 -12.92 10.15 -7.70
CA LEU A 246 -12.56 8.78 -7.34
C LEU A 246 -12.07 7.97 -8.54
N GLY A 247 -12.79 8.04 -9.66
CA GLY A 247 -12.40 7.36 -10.90
C GLY A 247 -11.00 7.77 -11.37
N ALA A 248 -10.72 9.07 -11.38
CA ALA A 248 -9.42 9.63 -11.73
C ALA A 248 -8.30 9.14 -10.79
N PHE A 249 -8.53 9.21 -9.48
CA PHE A 249 -7.55 8.73 -8.49
C PHE A 249 -7.24 7.24 -8.64
N ILE A 250 -8.26 6.40 -8.79
CA ILE A 250 -8.06 4.94 -8.96
C ILE A 250 -7.20 4.67 -10.19
N MET A 251 -7.50 5.29 -11.34
CA MET A 251 -6.70 5.07 -12.54
C MET A 251 -5.27 5.56 -12.37
N GLY A 252 -5.06 6.72 -11.73
CA GLY A 252 -3.73 7.22 -11.39
C GLY A 252 -2.95 6.22 -10.54
N SER A 253 -3.57 5.67 -9.49
CA SER A 253 -2.97 4.68 -8.60
C SER A 253 -2.63 3.35 -9.31
N LEU A 254 -3.44 2.93 -10.28
CA LEU A 254 -3.17 1.74 -11.09
C LEU A 254 -1.99 1.96 -12.05
N ILE A 255 -1.91 3.14 -12.67
CA ILE A 255 -0.79 3.51 -13.54
C ILE A 255 0.49 3.72 -12.71
N ALA A 256 0.40 4.16 -11.46
CA ALA A 256 1.54 4.28 -10.55
C ALA A 256 2.32 2.97 -10.36
N GLU A 257 1.66 1.83 -10.45
CA GLU A 257 2.30 0.52 -10.36
C GLU A 257 2.77 -0.01 -11.74
N ALA A 258 2.50 0.72 -12.84
CA ALA A 258 2.95 0.34 -14.17
C ALA A 258 4.45 0.64 -14.40
N PRO A 259 5.11 -0.07 -15.37
CA PRO A 259 6.47 0.25 -15.78
C PRO A 259 6.56 1.70 -16.26
N ASN A 260 7.63 2.39 -15.91
CA ASN A 260 7.88 3.80 -16.26
C ASN A 260 6.84 4.79 -15.71
N SER A 261 6.15 4.46 -14.63
CA SER A 261 5.18 5.35 -13.98
C SER A 261 5.78 6.72 -13.61
N GLU A 262 7.04 6.79 -13.19
CA GLU A 262 7.74 8.06 -12.92
C GLU A 262 7.87 8.94 -14.17
N LYS A 263 8.08 8.33 -15.33
CA LYS A 263 8.10 9.06 -16.60
C LYS A 263 6.71 9.61 -16.94
N ILE A 264 5.65 8.82 -16.69
CA ILE A 264 4.26 9.26 -16.90
C ILE A 264 3.94 10.41 -15.95
N GLU A 265 4.30 10.30 -14.67
CA GLU A 265 4.15 11.32 -13.64
C GLU A 265 4.83 12.64 -14.08
N HIS A 266 6.10 12.56 -14.54
CA HIS A 266 6.83 13.72 -15.02
C HIS A 266 6.22 14.35 -16.28
N LEU A 267 5.75 13.55 -17.24
CA LEU A 267 5.09 14.03 -18.45
C LEU A 267 3.73 14.66 -18.15
N PHE A 268 3.05 14.21 -17.09
CA PHE A 268 1.73 14.70 -16.69
C PHE A 268 1.81 15.96 -15.82
N THR A 269 2.94 16.20 -15.13
CA THR A 269 3.11 17.36 -14.23
C THR A 269 2.72 18.70 -14.86
N PRO A 270 3.13 19.06 -16.10
CA PRO A 270 2.70 20.33 -16.72
C PRO A 270 1.18 20.40 -16.93
N VAL A 271 0.54 19.27 -17.25
CA VAL A 271 -0.94 19.20 -17.42
C VAL A 271 -1.62 19.46 -16.07
N LYS A 272 -1.16 18.78 -15.02
CA LYS A 272 -1.63 19.00 -13.64
C LYS A 272 -1.48 20.47 -13.23
N ASP A 273 -0.34 21.09 -13.51
CA ASP A 273 -0.06 22.45 -13.07
C ASP A 273 -1.00 23.46 -13.73
N ILE A 274 -1.27 23.30 -15.04
CA ILE A 274 -2.21 24.16 -15.77
C ILE A 274 -3.64 23.99 -15.23
N PHE A 275 -4.14 22.76 -15.17
CA PHE A 275 -5.51 22.51 -14.74
C PHE A 275 -5.70 22.69 -13.23
N GLY A 276 -4.65 22.47 -12.42
CA GLY A 276 -4.63 22.84 -11.02
C GLY A 276 -4.74 24.34 -10.82
N ALA A 277 -4.02 25.15 -11.60
CA ALA A 277 -4.17 26.62 -11.59
C ALA A 277 -5.61 27.02 -11.93
N VAL A 278 -6.19 26.46 -13.00
CA VAL A 278 -7.58 26.71 -13.39
C VAL A 278 -8.55 26.36 -12.28
N PHE A 279 -8.37 25.21 -11.63
CA PHE A 279 -9.19 24.79 -10.48
C PHE A 279 -9.12 25.81 -9.34
N PHE A 280 -7.91 26.17 -8.86
CA PHE A 280 -7.79 27.09 -7.73
C PHE A 280 -8.25 28.52 -8.07
N VAL A 281 -8.10 28.94 -9.31
CA VAL A 281 -8.70 30.21 -9.79
C VAL A 281 -10.22 30.12 -9.76
N SER A 282 -10.80 29.03 -10.25
CA SER A 282 -12.26 28.81 -10.18
C SER A 282 -12.75 28.80 -8.72
N VAL A 283 -11.99 28.18 -7.80
CA VAL A 283 -12.25 28.26 -6.35
C VAL A 283 -12.30 29.70 -5.86
N GLY A 284 -11.34 30.53 -6.27
CA GLY A 284 -11.27 31.94 -5.89
C GLY A 284 -12.43 32.76 -6.46
N MET A 285 -12.90 32.43 -7.67
CA MET A 285 -14.06 33.13 -8.31
C MET A 285 -15.37 32.90 -7.57
N LEU A 286 -15.53 31.78 -6.89
CA LEU A 286 -16.71 31.45 -6.08
C LEU A 286 -16.73 32.16 -4.72
N VAL A 287 -15.68 32.92 -4.38
CA VAL A 287 -15.62 33.68 -3.13
C VAL A 287 -16.40 34.98 -3.27
N ASP A 288 -17.51 35.08 -2.55
CA ASP A 288 -18.32 36.31 -2.45
C ASP A 288 -17.86 37.13 -1.24
N PRO A 289 -17.34 38.39 -1.46
CA PRO A 289 -16.94 39.27 -0.37
C PRO A 289 -18.07 39.61 0.59
N THR A 290 -19.30 39.65 0.12
CA THR A 290 -20.48 40.01 0.94
C THR A 290 -20.74 38.91 1.97
N LEU A 291 -20.62 37.65 1.55
CA LEU A 291 -20.73 36.48 2.45
C LEU A 291 -19.59 36.43 3.48
N LEU A 292 -18.37 36.84 3.12
CA LEU A 292 -17.27 36.92 4.08
C LEU A 292 -17.54 37.93 5.19
N VAL A 293 -18.18 39.07 4.88
CA VAL A 293 -18.57 40.07 5.87
C VAL A 293 -19.76 39.58 6.69
N GLU A 294 -20.75 38.94 6.08
CA GLU A 294 -21.91 38.40 6.77
C GLU A 294 -21.54 37.27 7.74
N TYR A 295 -20.67 36.35 7.30
CA TYR A 295 -20.25 35.17 8.09
C TYR A 295 -18.89 35.35 8.81
N TRP A 296 -18.46 36.59 9.12
CA TRP A 296 -17.18 36.85 9.77
C TRP A 296 -17.02 36.11 11.11
N LEU A 297 -18.10 36.01 11.90
CA LEU A 297 -18.06 35.29 13.18
C LEU A 297 -17.91 33.79 13.03
N PRO A 298 -18.71 33.08 12.18
CA PRO A 298 -18.45 31.70 11.80
C PRO A 298 -17.02 31.44 11.32
N ILE A 299 -16.46 32.31 10.48
CA ILE A 299 -15.09 32.17 9.97
C ILE A 299 -14.07 32.19 11.10
N ILE A 300 -14.15 33.14 12.03
CA ILE A 300 -13.23 33.21 13.17
C ILE A 300 -13.38 31.99 14.09
N VAL A 301 -14.61 31.57 14.38
CA VAL A 301 -14.87 30.39 15.20
C VAL A 301 -14.28 29.16 14.53
N LEU A 302 -14.48 28.98 13.21
CA LEU A 302 -13.95 27.83 12.50
C LEU A 302 -12.42 27.84 12.36
N ILE A 303 -11.78 28.99 12.26
CA ILE A 303 -10.31 29.11 12.33
C ILE A 303 -9.81 28.59 13.69
N ILE A 304 -10.42 29.03 14.78
CA ILE A 304 -10.05 28.61 16.14
C ILE A 304 -10.32 27.12 16.34
N VAL A 305 -11.50 26.65 15.93
CA VAL A 305 -11.91 25.23 16.00
C VAL A 305 -10.94 24.35 15.20
N THR A 306 -10.55 24.79 14.01
CA THR A 306 -9.60 24.05 13.18
C THR A 306 -8.23 23.95 13.82
N ILE A 307 -7.63 25.09 14.20
CA ILE A 307 -6.30 25.13 14.79
C ILE A 307 -6.30 24.33 16.10
N ALA A 308 -7.23 24.61 17.01
CA ALA A 308 -7.31 23.91 18.29
C ALA A 308 -7.60 22.42 18.14
N GLY A 309 -8.52 22.05 17.23
CA GLY A 309 -8.87 20.68 16.94
C GLY A 309 -7.68 19.90 16.36
N LYS A 310 -6.99 20.47 15.38
CA LYS A 310 -5.77 19.88 14.80
C LYS A 310 -4.69 19.69 15.88
N LEU A 311 -4.42 20.71 16.69
CA LEU A 311 -3.44 20.63 17.78
C LEU A 311 -3.79 19.52 18.79
N ILE A 312 -5.05 19.38 19.17
CA ILE A 312 -5.49 18.42 20.18
C ILE A 312 -5.54 16.99 19.60
N PHE A 313 -6.24 16.81 18.49
CA PHE A 313 -6.50 15.46 17.96
C PHE A 313 -5.31 14.87 17.22
N SER A 314 -4.54 15.66 16.47
CA SER A 314 -3.33 15.16 15.81
C SER A 314 -2.25 14.83 16.84
N ALA A 315 -1.98 15.74 17.81
CA ALA A 315 -1.03 15.45 18.89
C ALA A 315 -1.52 14.29 19.77
N GLY A 316 -2.82 14.25 20.09
CA GLY A 316 -3.44 13.17 20.86
C GLY A 316 -3.33 11.82 20.16
N GLY A 317 -3.57 11.77 18.86
CA GLY A 317 -3.44 10.55 18.03
C GLY A 317 -2.01 10.04 17.98
N VAL A 318 -1.03 10.93 17.80
CA VAL A 318 0.40 10.57 17.85
C VAL A 318 0.80 10.07 19.24
N LEU A 319 0.30 10.68 20.30
CA LEU A 319 0.55 10.24 21.69
C LEU A 319 -0.07 8.86 21.94
N LEU A 320 -1.32 8.65 21.54
CA LEU A 320 -2.02 7.35 21.66
C LEU A 320 -1.31 6.23 20.90
N SER A 321 -0.60 6.56 19.83
CA SER A 321 0.22 5.57 19.09
C SER A 321 1.50 5.16 19.83
N GLY A 322 1.78 5.71 21.01
CA GLY A 322 2.92 5.39 21.84
C GLY A 322 4.17 6.23 21.57
N GLN A 323 4.03 7.39 20.94
CA GLN A 323 5.14 8.35 20.78
C GLN A 323 5.28 9.24 22.02
N ASN A 324 6.45 9.86 22.19
CA ASN A 324 6.68 10.77 23.31
C ASN A 324 5.90 12.10 23.14
N LEU A 325 5.67 12.77 24.25
CA LEU A 325 4.88 14.02 24.29
C LEU A 325 5.47 15.11 23.38
N GLN A 326 6.80 15.25 23.33
CA GLN A 326 7.46 16.26 22.49
C GLN A 326 7.16 16.03 21.01
N THR A 327 7.38 14.81 20.52
CA THR A 327 7.10 14.45 19.12
C THR A 327 5.61 14.64 18.79
N SER A 328 4.72 14.29 19.74
CA SER A 328 3.28 14.42 19.56
C SER A 328 2.86 15.89 19.39
N ILE A 329 3.39 16.78 20.22
CA ILE A 329 3.11 18.23 20.11
C ILE A 329 3.71 18.80 18.82
N LEU A 330 4.94 18.45 18.46
CA LEU A 330 5.57 18.90 17.21
C LEU A 330 4.74 18.47 15.98
N CYS A 331 4.22 17.25 15.96
CA CYS A 331 3.35 16.76 14.89
C CYS A 331 2.02 17.53 14.83
N GLY A 332 1.33 17.68 15.96
CA GLY A 332 0.04 18.37 16.01
C GLY A 332 0.13 19.84 15.57
N PHE A 333 1.16 20.55 16.03
CA PHE A 333 1.39 21.95 15.62
C PHE A 333 1.78 22.08 14.15
N SER A 334 2.36 21.04 13.55
CA SER A 334 2.71 21.04 12.13
C SER A 334 1.50 20.81 11.21
N LEU A 335 0.45 20.13 11.69
CA LEU A 335 -0.76 19.80 10.95
C LEU A 335 -1.88 20.83 11.11
N ALA A 336 -1.66 21.98 11.75
CA ALA A 336 -2.65 22.96 12.17
C ALA A 336 -3.27 23.81 11.03
N GLN A 337 -3.60 23.22 9.89
CA GLN A 337 -4.14 23.92 8.70
C GLN A 337 -5.12 23.06 7.92
N ILE A 338 -5.89 23.70 7.01
CA ILE A 338 -6.79 23.04 6.07
C ILE A 338 -6.11 22.97 4.69
N GLY A 339 -6.16 21.79 4.05
CA GLY A 339 -5.58 21.50 2.75
C GLY A 339 -6.54 21.65 1.56
N GLU A 340 -5.99 21.39 0.36
CA GLU A 340 -6.71 21.43 -0.91
C GLU A 340 -7.87 20.42 -1.00
N PHE A 341 -7.81 19.29 -0.30
CA PHE A 341 -8.91 18.33 -0.23
C PHE A 341 -10.19 18.92 0.32
N SER A 342 -10.10 19.92 1.18
CA SER A 342 -11.28 20.63 1.71
C SER A 342 -12.07 21.33 0.62
N PHE A 343 -11.39 21.92 -0.36
CA PHE A 343 -12.06 22.55 -1.52
C PHE A 343 -12.69 21.50 -2.43
N ILE A 344 -12.06 20.35 -2.59
CA ILE A 344 -12.57 19.25 -3.39
C ILE A 344 -13.83 18.66 -2.74
N ILE A 345 -13.82 18.47 -1.40
CA ILE A 345 -14.99 18.04 -0.64
C ILE A 345 -16.11 19.07 -0.73
N ALA A 346 -15.79 20.37 -0.63
CA ALA A 346 -16.77 21.44 -0.77
C ALA A 346 -17.37 21.47 -2.19
N SER A 347 -16.55 21.40 -3.23
CA SER A 347 -17.00 21.31 -4.63
C SER A 347 -17.88 20.09 -4.88
N LEU A 348 -17.52 18.94 -4.31
CA LEU A 348 -18.33 17.72 -4.37
C LEU A 348 -19.70 17.94 -3.71
N GLY A 349 -19.76 18.52 -2.53
CA GLY A 349 -21.00 18.81 -1.83
C GLY A 349 -21.92 19.78 -2.59
N MET A 350 -21.34 20.79 -3.25
CA MET A 350 -22.05 21.72 -4.13
C MET A 350 -22.57 21.03 -5.38
N SER A 351 -21.76 20.22 -6.06
CA SER A 351 -22.16 19.48 -7.27
C SER A 351 -23.28 18.48 -7.01
N LEU A 352 -23.34 17.93 -5.80
CA LEU A 352 -24.42 17.06 -5.34
C LEU A 352 -25.67 17.83 -4.84
N GLY A 353 -25.58 19.16 -4.71
CA GLY A 353 -26.67 20.01 -4.22
C GLY A 353 -27.04 19.77 -2.75
N VAL A 354 -26.11 19.23 -1.92
CA VAL A 354 -26.38 18.85 -0.53
C VAL A 354 -25.83 19.83 0.50
N ILE A 355 -24.95 20.72 0.09
CA ILE A 355 -24.44 21.81 0.92
C ILE A 355 -24.88 23.16 0.38
N SER A 356 -25.01 24.12 1.28
CA SER A 356 -25.40 25.51 0.95
C SER A 356 -24.21 26.29 0.38
N ASP A 357 -24.50 27.23 -0.53
CA ASP A 357 -23.49 28.02 -1.27
C ASP A 357 -22.56 28.85 -0.35
N PHE A 358 -23.04 29.27 0.83
CA PHE A 358 -22.24 30.07 1.78
C PHE A 358 -21.07 29.29 2.40
N ILE A 359 -21.13 27.96 2.43
CA ILE A 359 -20.07 27.13 3.07
C ILE A 359 -18.76 27.24 2.31
N TYR A 360 -18.82 27.26 0.98
CA TYR A 360 -17.63 27.28 0.14
C TYR A 360 -16.74 28.52 0.38
N PRO A 361 -17.24 29.75 0.32
CA PRO A 361 -16.46 30.95 0.66
C PRO A 361 -15.89 30.92 2.09
N ILE A 362 -16.65 30.41 3.07
CA ILE A 362 -16.21 30.28 4.45
C ILE A 362 -14.99 29.37 4.54
N ILE A 363 -15.03 28.18 3.93
CA ILE A 363 -13.91 27.23 3.96
C ILE A 363 -12.68 27.78 3.25
N VAL A 364 -12.85 28.50 2.14
CA VAL A 364 -11.73 29.17 1.47
C VAL A 364 -11.07 30.19 2.40
N ALA A 365 -11.86 31.02 3.09
CA ALA A 365 -11.35 32.00 4.03
C ALA A 365 -10.61 31.32 5.21
N VAL A 366 -11.19 30.28 5.79
CA VAL A 366 -10.57 29.51 6.89
C VAL A 366 -9.25 28.86 6.44
N SER A 367 -9.23 28.28 5.22
CA SER A 367 -8.03 27.66 4.66
C SER A 367 -6.90 28.68 4.42
N VAL A 368 -7.21 29.83 3.84
CA VAL A 368 -6.24 30.92 3.62
C VAL A 368 -5.63 31.36 4.94
N MET A 369 -6.45 31.61 5.96
CA MET A 369 -6.00 32.07 7.26
C MET A 369 -5.18 31.00 8.01
N THR A 370 -5.60 29.75 7.97
CA THR A 370 -4.86 28.65 8.61
C THR A 370 -3.55 28.35 7.90
N THR A 371 -3.49 28.47 6.57
CA THR A 371 -2.26 28.38 5.78
C THR A 371 -1.26 29.47 6.19
N PHE A 372 -1.73 30.70 6.31
CA PHE A 372 -0.87 31.81 6.72
C PHE A 372 -0.33 31.66 8.14
N THR A 373 -1.10 31.05 9.06
CA THR A 373 -0.67 30.82 10.43
C THR A 373 0.24 29.60 10.62
N THR A 374 0.35 28.70 9.63
CA THR A 374 1.09 27.43 9.73
C THR A 374 2.56 27.59 10.16
N PRO A 375 3.40 28.46 9.55
CA PRO A 375 4.79 28.61 9.98
C PRO A 375 4.90 29.08 11.45
N PHE A 376 3.97 29.92 11.90
CA PHE A 376 3.95 30.41 13.28
C PHE A 376 3.56 29.29 14.26
N CYS A 377 2.60 28.43 13.89
CA CYS A 377 2.24 27.25 14.65
C CYS A 377 3.45 26.31 14.80
N ILE A 378 4.14 25.99 13.70
CA ILE A 378 5.34 25.13 13.74
C ILE A 378 6.41 25.70 14.65
N MET A 379 6.69 27.01 14.59
CA MET A 379 7.67 27.66 15.47
C MET A 379 7.23 27.67 16.94
N ALA A 380 5.93 27.73 17.19
CA ALA A 380 5.37 27.73 18.54
C ALA A 380 5.38 26.34 19.21
N ALA A 381 5.64 25.26 18.48
CA ALA A 381 5.56 23.89 18.98
C ALA A 381 6.53 23.59 20.12
N ASP A 382 7.82 23.97 20.01
CA ASP A 382 8.82 23.77 21.06
C ASP A 382 8.55 24.61 22.33
N PRO A 383 8.22 25.91 22.25
CA PRO A 383 7.75 26.68 23.41
C PRO A 383 6.52 26.08 24.07
N ALA A 384 5.53 25.67 23.26
CA ALA A 384 4.31 25.06 23.77
C ALA A 384 4.59 23.75 24.51
N TYR A 385 5.44 22.88 24.00
CA TYR A 385 5.88 21.68 24.70
C TYR A 385 6.46 21.99 26.10
N LYS A 386 7.35 23.00 26.19
CA LYS A 386 7.97 23.37 27.45
C LYS A 386 6.95 23.89 28.47
N ILE A 387 5.96 24.64 27.99
CA ILE A 387 4.85 25.16 28.84
C ILE A 387 3.96 24.00 29.29
N ILE A 388 3.50 23.17 28.38
CA ILE A 388 2.61 22.03 28.67
C ILE A 388 3.28 21.07 29.66
N ARG A 389 4.56 20.72 29.45
CA ARG A 389 5.31 19.86 30.39
C ARG A 389 5.46 20.44 31.79
N ARG A 390 5.52 21.77 31.91
CA ARG A 390 5.55 22.45 33.23
C ARG A 390 4.19 22.50 33.92
N LEU A 391 3.11 22.64 33.15
CA LEU A 391 1.74 22.68 33.66
C LEU A 391 1.23 21.30 34.08
N LEU A 392 1.73 20.22 33.46
CA LEU A 392 1.35 18.86 33.80
C LEU A 392 1.94 18.44 35.15
N PRO A 393 1.13 17.82 36.06
CA PRO A 393 1.65 17.25 37.30
C PRO A 393 2.75 16.21 37.06
N GLN A 394 3.73 16.11 37.93
CA GLN A 394 4.84 15.14 37.76
C GLN A 394 4.34 13.71 37.58
N ARG A 395 3.27 13.30 38.29
CA ARG A 395 2.66 11.97 38.12
C ARG A 395 2.21 11.67 36.66
N VAL A 396 1.71 12.68 35.96
CA VAL A 396 1.27 12.57 34.58
C VAL A 396 2.47 12.51 33.64
N ASN A 397 3.50 13.32 33.87
CA ASN A 397 4.74 13.26 33.11
C ASN A 397 5.41 11.89 33.25
N ASP A 398 5.55 11.36 34.46
CA ASP A 398 6.15 10.04 34.69
C ASP A 398 5.31 8.90 34.10
N TRP A 399 3.97 9.07 34.06
CA TRP A 399 3.08 8.09 33.41
C TRP A 399 3.26 8.12 31.89
N LEU A 400 3.36 9.29 31.26
CA LEU A 400 3.59 9.46 29.83
C LEU A 400 4.96 8.89 29.40
N ASP A 401 6.00 9.15 30.18
CA ASP A 401 7.35 8.64 29.92
C ASP A 401 7.36 7.09 29.97
N ARG A 402 6.74 6.48 31.00
CA ARG A 402 6.59 5.02 31.12
C ARG A 402 5.71 4.42 30.02
N TYR A 403 4.65 5.11 29.59
CA TYR A 403 3.80 4.66 28.50
C TYR A 403 4.58 4.56 27.20
N THR A 404 5.44 5.53 26.91
CA THR A 404 6.30 5.55 25.74
C THR A 404 7.34 4.40 25.76
N GLU A 405 8.02 4.19 26.89
CA GLU A 405 9.01 3.11 27.06
C GLU A 405 8.40 1.72 26.89
N LYS A 406 7.21 1.49 27.44
CA LYS A 406 6.51 0.18 27.34
C LYS A 406 6.11 -0.13 25.91
N ASN A 407 5.70 0.85 25.11
CA ASN A 407 5.29 0.65 23.73
C ASN A 407 6.47 0.38 22.78
N ILE A 408 7.66 0.87 23.10
CA ILE A 408 8.89 0.55 22.34
C ILE A 408 9.27 -0.92 22.52
N SER A 409 9.07 -1.49 23.70
CA SER A 409 9.44 -2.89 24.01
C SER A 409 8.44 -3.94 23.48
N THR A 410 7.18 -3.54 23.18
CA THR A 410 6.10 -4.49 22.80
C THR A 410 5.89 -4.62 21.28
N ARG A 411 6.75 -4.07 20.45
CA ARG A 411 6.62 -4.10 18.96
C ARG A 411 6.90 -5.43 18.28
N ALA A 412 7.04 -6.54 19.02
CA ALA A 412 7.07 -7.87 18.41
C ALA A 412 5.67 -8.24 17.91
N THR A 413 5.42 -8.12 16.60
CA THR A 413 4.21 -8.64 15.97
C THR A 413 4.14 -10.15 16.25
N THR A 414 3.09 -10.59 16.93
CA THR A 414 2.88 -12.02 17.18
C THR A 414 2.62 -12.76 15.86
N ASP A 415 3.15 -13.97 15.72
CA ASP A 415 2.95 -14.81 14.52
C ASP A 415 1.46 -14.98 14.19
N TRP A 416 0.57 -14.94 15.20
CA TRP A 416 -0.88 -14.90 15.04
C TRP A 416 -1.40 -13.66 14.31
N SER A 417 -0.91 -12.47 14.65
CA SER A 417 -1.33 -11.23 14.00
C SER A 417 -0.97 -11.23 12.52
N ASN A 418 0.24 -11.68 12.18
CA ASN A 418 0.69 -11.78 10.79
C ASN A 418 -0.11 -12.81 10.01
N PHE A 419 -0.39 -13.97 10.61
CA PHE A 419 -1.18 -15.04 10.01
C PHE A 419 -2.63 -14.58 9.74
N LEU A 420 -3.30 -13.99 10.73
CA LEU A 420 -4.68 -13.51 10.59
C LEU A 420 -4.81 -12.40 9.55
N ARG A 421 -3.88 -11.44 9.54
CA ARG A 421 -3.86 -10.36 8.56
C ARG A 421 -3.78 -10.91 7.14
N GLU A 422 -2.89 -11.87 6.89
CA GLU A 422 -2.75 -12.49 5.57
C GLU A 422 -3.98 -13.31 5.20
N TYR A 423 -4.51 -14.09 6.16
CA TYR A 423 -5.71 -14.89 5.98
C TYR A 423 -6.91 -14.02 5.57
N PHE A 424 -7.22 -12.97 6.35
CA PHE A 424 -8.37 -12.11 6.07
C PHE A 424 -8.20 -11.29 4.79
N THR A 425 -7.00 -10.81 4.49
CA THR A 425 -6.74 -10.09 3.23
C THR A 425 -7.00 -11.00 2.02
N ARG A 426 -6.53 -12.23 2.04
CA ARG A 426 -6.78 -13.19 0.95
C ARG A 426 -8.26 -13.57 0.83
N MET A 427 -8.92 -13.85 1.95
CA MET A 427 -10.34 -14.15 1.96
C MET A 427 -11.16 -12.99 1.37
N LEU A 428 -10.85 -11.75 1.76
CA LEU A 428 -11.51 -10.56 1.25
C LEU A 428 -11.34 -10.43 -0.27
N ILE A 429 -10.13 -10.56 -0.78
CA ILE A 429 -9.84 -10.45 -2.22
C ILE A 429 -10.58 -11.55 -3.00
N PHE A 430 -10.47 -12.80 -2.60
CA PHE A 430 -11.07 -13.90 -3.34
C PHE A 430 -12.60 -13.92 -3.26
N THR A 431 -13.18 -13.63 -2.09
CA THR A 431 -14.65 -13.49 -1.97
C THR A 431 -15.16 -12.36 -2.84
N THR A 432 -14.48 -11.22 -2.87
CA THR A 432 -14.87 -10.10 -3.74
C THR A 432 -14.82 -10.49 -5.22
N LEU A 433 -13.74 -11.16 -5.68
CA LEU A 433 -13.62 -11.62 -7.05
C LEU A 433 -14.69 -12.65 -7.43
N LEU A 434 -14.93 -13.63 -6.57
CA LEU A 434 -15.97 -14.64 -6.81
C LEU A 434 -17.36 -14.01 -6.85
N THR A 435 -17.65 -13.08 -5.92
CA THR A 435 -18.93 -12.35 -5.93
C THR A 435 -19.08 -11.52 -7.20
N ALA A 436 -18.03 -10.86 -7.68
CA ALA A 436 -18.05 -10.11 -8.92
C ALA A 436 -18.30 -11.01 -10.14
N ILE A 437 -17.65 -12.17 -10.20
CA ILE A 437 -17.87 -13.17 -11.26
C ILE A 437 -19.32 -13.66 -11.24
N ALA A 438 -19.86 -13.95 -10.05
CA ALA A 438 -21.26 -14.40 -9.90
C ALA A 438 -22.28 -13.34 -10.35
N LEU A 439 -22.09 -12.09 -9.89
CA LEU A 439 -22.97 -10.98 -10.25
C LEU A 439 -22.90 -10.66 -11.75
N PHE A 440 -21.70 -10.68 -12.33
CA PHE A 440 -21.53 -10.49 -13.76
C PHE A 440 -22.20 -11.59 -14.58
N ALA A 441 -22.05 -12.84 -14.15
CA ALA A 441 -22.69 -13.98 -14.80
C ALA A 441 -24.21 -13.88 -14.77
N GLU A 442 -24.80 -13.53 -13.62
CA GLU A 442 -26.25 -13.44 -13.42
C GLU A 442 -26.87 -12.25 -14.17
N TYR A 443 -26.34 -11.02 -13.94
CA TYR A 443 -26.98 -9.81 -14.45
C TYR A 443 -26.65 -9.47 -15.91
N TYR A 444 -25.49 -9.85 -16.40
CA TYR A 444 -25.05 -9.47 -17.74
C TYR A 444 -24.92 -10.66 -18.68
N LEU A 445 -24.21 -11.72 -18.28
CA LEU A 445 -23.90 -12.83 -19.18
C LEU A 445 -25.15 -13.68 -19.48
N SER A 446 -25.94 -14.02 -18.46
CA SER A 446 -27.19 -14.80 -18.60
C SER A 446 -28.19 -14.05 -19.51
N GLY A 447 -28.46 -12.77 -19.24
CA GLY A 447 -29.34 -11.94 -20.06
C GLY A 447 -28.86 -11.80 -21.52
N TYR A 448 -27.55 -11.54 -21.71
CA TYR A 448 -26.98 -11.43 -23.07
C TYR A 448 -27.06 -12.71 -23.87
N LEU A 449 -26.80 -13.87 -23.26
CA LEU A 449 -26.90 -15.16 -23.93
C LEU A 449 -28.35 -15.59 -24.23
N ARG A 450 -29.28 -15.28 -23.30
CA ARG A 450 -30.70 -15.62 -23.41
C ARG A 450 -31.44 -14.70 -24.39
N ASP A 451 -31.34 -13.38 -24.20
CA ASP A 451 -32.13 -12.38 -24.93
C ASP A 451 -31.41 -11.80 -26.14
N GLY A 452 -30.07 -11.61 -26.06
CA GLY A 452 -29.25 -11.06 -27.13
C GLY A 452 -28.92 -12.08 -28.21
N LEU A 453 -28.32 -13.22 -27.82
CA LEU A 453 -27.92 -14.27 -28.76
C LEU A 453 -28.95 -15.37 -28.96
N LYS A 454 -30.02 -15.41 -28.15
CA LYS A 454 -31.09 -16.40 -28.16
C LYS A 454 -30.61 -17.85 -28.21
N LEU A 455 -29.54 -18.14 -27.43
CA LEU A 455 -28.91 -19.46 -27.44
C LEU A 455 -29.78 -20.47 -26.65
N PRO A 456 -29.98 -21.67 -27.20
CA PRO A 456 -30.55 -22.76 -26.40
C PRO A 456 -29.54 -23.11 -25.29
N TYR A 457 -30.07 -23.39 -24.08
CA TYR A 457 -29.24 -23.72 -22.90
C TYR A 457 -28.36 -22.60 -22.39
N ALA A 458 -28.79 -21.32 -22.52
CA ALA A 458 -28.03 -20.13 -22.08
C ALA A 458 -27.56 -20.25 -20.62
N ASP A 459 -28.39 -20.79 -19.73
CA ASP A 459 -28.06 -20.92 -18.28
C ASP A 459 -26.95 -21.93 -18.04
N ILE A 460 -26.91 -23.04 -18.79
CA ILE A 460 -25.84 -24.05 -18.71
C ILE A 460 -24.52 -23.44 -19.21
N ILE A 461 -24.57 -22.72 -20.32
CA ILE A 461 -23.38 -22.05 -20.88
C ILE A 461 -22.86 -21.00 -19.89
N THR A 462 -23.77 -20.21 -19.29
CA THR A 462 -23.43 -19.23 -18.26
C THR A 462 -22.75 -19.89 -17.06
N ALA A 463 -23.31 -20.97 -16.52
CA ALA A 463 -22.74 -21.68 -15.38
C ALA A 463 -21.33 -22.28 -15.71
N VAL A 464 -21.19 -22.90 -16.87
CA VAL A 464 -19.89 -23.47 -17.32
C VAL A 464 -18.83 -22.38 -17.44
N LEU A 465 -19.14 -21.25 -18.10
CA LEU A 465 -18.21 -20.13 -18.22
C LEU A 465 -17.86 -19.54 -16.85
N THR A 466 -18.85 -19.41 -15.95
CA THR A 466 -18.67 -18.94 -14.58
C THR A 466 -17.69 -19.86 -13.83
N PHE A 467 -17.87 -21.19 -13.93
CA PHE A 467 -16.96 -22.13 -13.29
C PHE A 467 -15.55 -22.10 -13.90
N ILE A 468 -15.41 -21.99 -15.22
CA ILE A 468 -14.09 -21.89 -15.87
C ILE A 468 -13.32 -20.67 -15.35
N ILE A 469 -13.98 -19.53 -15.24
CA ILE A 469 -13.35 -18.28 -14.75
C ILE A 469 -13.09 -18.36 -13.24
N ALA A 470 -14.02 -18.91 -12.45
CA ALA A 470 -13.92 -18.97 -11.00
C ALA A 470 -13.01 -20.10 -10.48
N ALA A 471 -12.80 -21.16 -11.25
CA ALA A 471 -12.09 -22.38 -10.82
C ALA A 471 -10.68 -22.14 -10.22
N PRO A 472 -9.79 -21.30 -10.81
CA PRO A 472 -8.49 -21.02 -10.21
C PRO A 472 -8.60 -20.36 -8.83
N PHE A 473 -9.55 -19.44 -8.66
CA PHE A 473 -9.77 -18.73 -7.40
C PHE A 473 -10.39 -19.63 -6.34
N LEU A 474 -11.33 -20.49 -6.73
CA LEU A 474 -11.91 -21.52 -5.85
C LEU A 474 -10.84 -22.51 -5.38
N ARG A 475 -9.97 -22.94 -6.29
CA ARG A 475 -8.83 -23.81 -5.95
C ARG A 475 -7.91 -23.14 -4.93
N ALA A 476 -7.63 -21.84 -5.10
CA ALA A 476 -6.79 -21.07 -4.18
C ALA A 476 -7.38 -20.96 -2.76
N ILE A 477 -8.70 -20.88 -2.66
CA ILE A 477 -9.39 -20.88 -1.35
C ILE A 477 -9.35 -22.27 -0.73
N LEU A 478 -9.70 -23.32 -1.48
CA LEU A 478 -9.84 -24.67 -0.96
C LEU A 478 -8.50 -25.29 -0.53
N VAL A 479 -7.43 -25.03 -1.26
CA VAL A 479 -6.14 -25.68 -1.02
C VAL A 479 -5.10 -24.73 -0.46
N ASN A 480 -4.63 -25.06 0.72
CA ASN A 480 -3.73 -24.23 1.52
C ASN A 480 -2.24 -24.49 1.16
N ARG A 481 -1.85 -24.44 -0.12
CA ARG A 481 -0.44 -24.44 -0.53
C ARG A 481 0.05 -23.00 -0.72
N THR A 482 0.13 -22.27 0.36
CA THR A 482 0.72 -20.94 0.32
C THR A 482 2.17 -20.95 0.77
N ARG A 483 2.97 -20.07 0.21
CA ARG A 483 4.38 -19.78 0.50
C ARG A 483 4.66 -19.57 2.00
N ARG A 484 3.61 -19.31 2.82
CA ARG A 484 3.63 -19.17 4.28
C ARG A 484 2.84 -20.29 5.00
N SER A 485 2.79 -21.48 4.43
CA SER A 485 2.40 -22.67 5.18
C SER A 485 3.28 -22.87 6.43
N GLU A 486 4.44 -22.23 6.45
CA GLU A 486 5.35 -22.15 7.59
C GLU A 486 4.71 -21.51 8.82
N LEU A 487 4.00 -20.37 8.69
CA LEU A 487 3.31 -19.74 9.83
C LEU A 487 2.17 -20.62 10.37
N PHE A 488 1.43 -21.28 9.47
CA PHE A 488 0.40 -22.23 9.88
C PHE A 488 1.02 -23.43 10.64
N SER A 489 2.11 -24.00 10.11
CA SER A 489 2.79 -25.12 10.76
C SER A 489 3.42 -24.70 12.09
N VAL A 490 4.03 -23.50 12.15
CA VAL A 490 4.57 -22.94 13.39
C VAL A 490 3.47 -22.79 14.45
N LEU A 491 2.33 -22.19 14.10
CA LEU A 491 1.20 -22.01 15.02
C LEU A 491 0.56 -23.34 15.42
N TRP A 492 0.48 -24.31 14.48
CA TRP A 492 -0.06 -25.63 14.74
C TRP A 492 0.77 -26.41 15.75
N PHE A 493 2.11 -26.39 15.60
CA PHE A 493 3.02 -27.12 16.48
C PHE A 493 3.41 -26.38 17.76
N GLU A 494 3.14 -25.06 17.85
CA GLU A 494 3.50 -24.26 19.02
C GLU A 494 2.68 -24.61 20.26
N LYS A 495 1.35 -24.69 20.11
CA LYS A 495 0.43 -24.99 21.24
C LYS A 495 -0.80 -25.76 20.76
N ARG A 496 -1.21 -26.77 21.52
CA ARG A 496 -2.42 -27.59 21.27
C ARG A 496 -3.71 -26.73 21.22
N SER A 497 -3.75 -25.65 22.01
CA SER A 497 -4.87 -24.69 22.01
C SER A 497 -5.08 -23.96 20.69
N ASN A 498 -4.06 -23.90 19.82
CA ASN A 498 -4.14 -23.24 18.51
C ASN A 498 -4.88 -24.08 17.45
N HIS A 499 -5.05 -25.39 17.69
CA HIS A 499 -5.68 -26.29 16.71
C HIS A 499 -7.12 -25.92 16.40
N ILE A 500 -7.94 -25.61 17.43
CA ILE A 500 -9.37 -25.28 17.25
C ILE A 500 -9.54 -23.99 16.44
N PRO A 501 -8.92 -22.85 16.80
CA PRO A 501 -9.01 -21.63 15.99
C PRO A 501 -8.55 -21.82 14.54
N LEU A 502 -7.46 -22.56 14.31
CA LEU A 502 -6.95 -22.84 12.97
C LEU A 502 -7.90 -23.70 12.14
N MET A 503 -8.54 -24.73 12.76
CA MET A 503 -9.57 -25.55 12.11
C MET A 503 -10.82 -24.73 11.75
N VAL A 504 -11.26 -23.82 12.63
CA VAL A 504 -12.38 -22.90 12.34
C VAL A 504 -12.07 -22.02 11.12
N LEU A 505 -10.85 -21.50 11.01
CA LEU A 505 -10.45 -20.71 9.85
C LEU A 505 -10.42 -21.52 8.55
N ILE A 506 -10.00 -22.80 8.60
CA ILE A 506 -10.08 -23.70 7.44
C ILE A 506 -11.54 -23.96 7.07
N LEU A 507 -12.40 -24.22 8.05
CA LEU A 507 -13.83 -24.46 7.82
C LEU A 507 -14.52 -23.25 7.15
N LEU A 508 -14.19 -22.03 7.60
CA LEU A 508 -14.70 -20.79 6.99
C LEU A 508 -14.35 -20.68 5.50
N LYS A 509 -13.12 -21.06 5.10
CA LYS A 509 -12.73 -21.09 3.69
C LYS A 509 -13.55 -22.09 2.89
N ILE A 510 -13.74 -23.28 3.43
CA ILE A 510 -14.53 -24.34 2.75
C ILE A 510 -15.97 -23.90 2.60
N ILE A 511 -16.56 -23.31 3.64
CA ILE A 511 -17.95 -22.78 3.60
C ILE A 511 -18.07 -21.67 2.55
N ALA A 512 -17.13 -20.73 2.47
CA ALA A 512 -17.15 -19.66 1.48
C ALA A 512 -17.07 -20.20 0.04
N ALA A 513 -16.17 -21.15 -0.22
CA ALA A 513 -16.04 -21.78 -1.54
C ALA A 513 -17.27 -22.62 -1.90
N ALA A 514 -17.76 -23.43 -0.96
CA ALA A 514 -18.98 -24.23 -1.16
C ALA A 514 -20.22 -23.35 -1.38
N GLY A 515 -20.34 -22.25 -0.62
CA GLY A 515 -21.42 -21.28 -0.79
C GLY A 515 -21.46 -20.66 -2.19
N PHE A 516 -20.30 -20.31 -2.75
CA PHE A 516 -20.23 -19.82 -4.13
C PHE A 516 -20.64 -20.88 -5.15
N ILE A 517 -20.13 -22.11 -5.04
CA ILE A 517 -20.46 -23.20 -5.94
C ILE A 517 -21.97 -23.52 -5.85
N PHE A 518 -22.51 -23.55 -4.63
CA PHE A 518 -23.93 -23.76 -4.39
C PHE A 518 -24.77 -22.65 -5.03
N PHE A 519 -24.37 -21.39 -4.89
CA PHE A 519 -25.04 -20.26 -5.51
C PHE A 519 -25.14 -20.41 -7.04
N VAL A 520 -24.05 -20.82 -7.71
CA VAL A 520 -24.07 -21.03 -9.16
C VAL A 520 -25.05 -22.14 -9.56
N PHE A 521 -25.09 -23.26 -8.83
CA PHE A 521 -26.01 -24.35 -9.12
C PHE A 521 -27.46 -24.03 -8.78
N ALA A 522 -27.72 -23.40 -7.64
CA ALA A 522 -29.06 -23.10 -7.17
C ALA A 522 -29.70 -21.92 -7.93
N TRP A 523 -28.93 -20.88 -8.21
CA TRP A 523 -29.43 -19.62 -8.78
C TRP A 523 -29.31 -19.56 -10.30
N ILE A 524 -28.11 -19.83 -10.85
CA ILE A 524 -27.91 -19.75 -12.31
C ILE A 524 -28.54 -20.95 -13.05
N LEU A 525 -28.36 -22.15 -12.53
CA LEU A 525 -28.96 -23.38 -13.13
C LEU A 525 -30.36 -23.75 -12.61
N ASN A 526 -30.84 -22.99 -11.63
CA ASN A 526 -32.19 -23.19 -11.04
C ASN A 526 -32.45 -24.63 -10.56
N LEU A 527 -31.38 -25.30 -10.04
CA LEU A 527 -31.50 -26.65 -9.50
C LEU A 527 -32.14 -26.61 -8.11
N SER A 528 -32.89 -27.67 -7.78
CA SER A 528 -33.40 -27.78 -6.41
C SER A 528 -32.28 -27.90 -5.40
N GLU A 529 -32.49 -27.42 -4.17
CA GLU A 529 -31.47 -27.31 -3.12
C GLU A 529 -30.69 -28.60 -2.88
N PHE A 530 -31.38 -29.75 -2.94
CA PHE A 530 -30.77 -31.06 -2.75
C PHE A 530 -29.75 -31.40 -3.88
N PHE A 531 -30.13 -31.20 -5.14
CA PHE A 531 -29.25 -31.46 -6.28
C PHE A 531 -28.15 -30.44 -6.37
N ALA A 532 -28.41 -29.17 -6.02
CA ALA A 532 -27.36 -28.13 -5.92
C ALA A 532 -26.35 -28.48 -4.84
N ALA A 533 -26.75 -28.96 -3.67
CA ALA A 533 -25.82 -29.37 -2.61
C ALA A 533 -24.97 -30.58 -3.03
N ALA A 534 -25.56 -31.60 -3.66
CA ALA A 534 -24.83 -32.77 -4.16
C ALA A 534 -23.80 -32.37 -5.24
N ALA A 535 -24.21 -31.55 -6.21
CA ALA A 535 -23.33 -31.02 -7.26
C ALA A 535 -22.20 -30.17 -6.68
N THR A 536 -22.48 -29.39 -5.62
CA THR A 536 -21.46 -28.59 -4.91
C THR A 536 -20.36 -29.47 -4.34
N LEU A 537 -20.69 -30.56 -3.65
CA LEU A 537 -19.72 -31.47 -3.06
C LEU A 537 -18.83 -32.13 -4.12
N ILE A 538 -19.44 -32.59 -5.21
CA ILE A 538 -18.73 -33.20 -6.34
C ILE A 538 -17.76 -32.20 -6.98
N THR A 539 -18.26 -30.99 -7.30
CA THR A 539 -17.46 -29.94 -7.93
C THR A 539 -16.32 -29.46 -7.03
N ALA A 540 -16.58 -29.27 -5.74
CA ALA A 540 -15.57 -28.88 -4.77
C ALA A 540 -14.46 -29.95 -4.66
N TYR A 541 -14.83 -31.25 -4.72
CA TYR A 541 -13.85 -32.33 -4.76
C TYR A 541 -12.96 -32.28 -6.00
N PHE A 542 -13.57 -32.14 -7.20
CA PHE A 542 -12.83 -32.06 -8.46
C PHE A 542 -11.90 -30.83 -8.50
N ILE A 543 -12.39 -29.66 -8.09
CA ILE A 543 -11.57 -28.44 -8.01
C ILE A 543 -10.44 -28.63 -7.01
N SER A 544 -10.69 -29.27 -5.85
CA SER A 544 -9.66 -29.48 -4.82
C SER A 544 -8.59 -30.51 -5.21
N SER A 545 -8.83 -31.41 -6.13
CA SER A 545 -7.88 -32.45 -6.57
C SER A 545 -7.11 -32.08 -7.85
N SER A 546 -7.47 -31.01 -8.57
CA SER A 546 -6.87 -30.65 -9.85
C SER A 546 -5.54 -29.87 -9.70
N ASP A 547 -4.40 -30.48 -10.04
CA ASP A 547 -3.09 -29.81 -10.04
C ASP A 547 -2.93 -28.79 -11.18
N TRP A 548 -3.64 -28.97 -12.29
CA TRP A 548 -3.65 -28.00 -13.40
C TRP A 548 -4.22 -26.64 -12.97
N LEU A 549 -5.34 -26.62 -12.23
CA LEU A 549 -5.94 -25.40 -11.69
C LEU A 549 -5.00 -24.69 -10.70
N MET A 550 -4.23 -25.45 -9.94
CA MET A 550 -3.20 -24.86 -9.06
C MET A 550 -2.10 -24.16 -9.86
N GLY A 551 -1.66 -24.77 -10.97
CA GLY A 551 -0.67 -24.17 -11.86
C GLY A 551 -1.17 -22.86 -12.48
N GLU A 552 -2.43 -22.80 -12.94
CA GLU A 552 -3.01 -21.57 -13.47
C GLU A 552 -3.17 -20.49 -12.41
N TYR A 553 -3.65 -20.84 -11.22
CA TYR A 553 -3.72 -19.91 -10.10
C TYR A 553 -2.35 -19.31 -9.76
N LEU A 554 -1.30 -20.14 -9.65
CA LEU A 554 0.05 -19.66 -9.36
C LEU A 554 0.59 -18.74 -10.45
N ARG A 555 0.26 -18.98 -11.74
CA ARG A 555 0.60 -18.08 -12.83
C ARG A 555 -0.13 -16.73 -12.74
N MET A 556 -1.41 -16.73 -12.38
CA MET A 556 -2.20 -15.51 -12.19
C MET A 556 -1.71 -14.72 -10.98
N GLU A 557 -1.50 -15.38 -9.85
CA GLU A 557 -0.95 -14.77 -8.63
C GLU A 557 0.43 -14.17 -8.90
N SER A 558 1.29 -14.90 -9.64
CA SER A 558 2.61 -14.42 -9.99
C SER A 558 2.57 -13.14 -10.81
N ARG A 559 1.73 -13.09 -11.83
CA ARG A 559 1.56 -11.87 -12.65
C ARG A 559 1.05 -10.70 -11.83
N PHE A 560 0.07 -10.94 -10.95
CA PHE A 560 -0.46 -9.90 -10.08
C PHE A 560 0.61 -9.31 -9.16
N LEU A 561 1.39 -10.17 -8.49
CA LEU A 561 2.46 -9.74 -7.58
C LEU A 561 3.62 -9.06 -8.31
N VAL A 562 3.97 -9.54 -9.51
CA VAL A 562 4.95 -8.88 -10.37
C VAL A 562 4.48 -7.47 -10.72
N ASN A 563 3.23 -7.31 -11.13
CA ASN A 563 2.68 -6.01 -11.49
C ASN A 563 2.61 -5.06 -10.27
N LEU A 564 2.24 -5.57 -9.09
CA LEU A 564 2.14 -4.78 -7.86
C LEU A 564 3.49 -4.26 -7.35
N ASN A 565 4.59 -4.96 -7.61
CA ASN A 565 5.91 -4.62 -7.05
C ASN A 565 6.93 -4.16 -8.10
N GLU A 566 6.54 -4.01 -9.36
CA GLU A 566 7.47 -3.75 -10.46
C GLU A 566 8.23 -2.43 -10.32
N ARG A 567 7.54 -1.37 -9.94
CA ARG A 567 8.16 -0.05 -9.68
C ARG A 567 9.29 -0.15 -8.64
N HIS A 568 9.04 -0.88 -7.55
CA HIS A 568 10.03 -1.07 -6.49
C HIS A 568 11.24 -1.88 -6.96
N MET A 569 11.00 -2.94 -7.72
CA MET A 569 12.04 -3.81 -8.28
C MET A 569 12.92 -3.09 -9.30
N LEU A 570 12.33 -2.24 -10.15
CA LEU A 570 13.08 -1.44 -11.12
C LEU A 570 13.99 -0.41 -10.42
N LYS A 571 13.49 0.27 -9.37
CA LYS A 571 14.30 1.19 -8.56
C LYS A 571 15.46 0.49 -7.87
N HIS A 572 15.20 -0.67 -7.28
CA HIS A 572 16.23 -1.48 -6.62
C HIS A 572 17.30 -1.95 -7.62
N ARG A 573 16.90 -2.38 -8.83
CA ARG A 573 17.84 -2.76 -9.90
C ARG A 573 18.66 -1.57 -10.43
N GLN A 574 18.07 -0.39 -10.52
CA GLN A 574 18.78 0.82 -10.93
C GLN A 574 19.80 1.26 -9.87
N ALA A 575 19.40 1.26 -8.59
CA ALA A 575 20.31 1.56 -7.48
C ALA A 575 21.48 0.58 -7.40
N LEU A 576 21.26 -0.72 -7.67
CA LEU A 576 22.30 -1.74 -7.75
C LEU A 576 23.25 -1.54 -8.94
N LYS A 577 22.76 -1.00 -10.08
CA LYS A 577 23.61 -0.67 -11.25
C LYS A 577 24.43 0.59 -11.05
N GLU A 578 23.89 1.59 -10.35
CA GLU A 578 24.55 2.88 -10.14
C GLU A 578 25.59 2.85 -9.02
N SER A 579 25.39 1.98 -8.02
CA SER A 579 26.31 1.94 -6.87
C SER A 579 27.64 1.26 -7.15
N GLY A 580 27.76 0.42 -8.19
CA GLY A 580 29.04 -0.25 -8.54
C GLY A 580 29.70 -1.03 -7.38
N GLU A 581 29.17 -0.87 -6.17
CA GLU A 581 29.61 -1.48 -4.93
C GLU A 581 28.60 -2.55 -4.52
N HIS A 582 29.14 -3.64 -3.94
CA HIS A 582 28.33 -4.68 -3.30
C HIS A 582 27.52 -4.07 -2.16
N THR A 583 26.26 -3.69 -2.42
CA THR A 583 25.38 -3.19 -1.35
C THR A 583 25.02 -4.35 -0.41
N PRO A 584 25.38 -4.25 0.88
CA PRO A 584 25.15 -5.32 1.84
C PRO A 584 23.69 -5.42 2.31
N TYR A 585 22.75 -4.70 1.69
CA TYR A 585 21.38 -4.60 2.19
C TYR A 585 20.38 -5.25 1.23
N GLY A 586 19.91 -6.46 1.60
CA GLY A 586 18.86 -7.20 0.92
C GLY A 586 17.84 -7.75 1.91
N TRP A 587 16.76 -8.38 1.41
CA TRP A 587 15.73 -9.05 2.21
C TRP A 587 16.31 -10.08 3.19
N PHE A 588 17.49 -10.67 2.87
CA PHE A 588 18.16 -11.68 3.68
C PHE A 588 18.75 -11.11 4.99
N ASP A 589 18.94 -9.80 5.10
CA ASP A 589 19.55 -9.18 6.28
C ASP A 589 18.70 -9.34 7.53
N GLU A 590 17.37 -9.32 7.39
CA GLU A 590 16.43 -9.49 8.49
C GLU A 590 15.78 -10.88 8.52
N ASP A 591 15.55 -11.49 7.35
CA ASP A 591 14.83 -12.75 7.21
C ASP A 591 15.72 -13.96 7.49
N LEU A 592 17.01 -13.90 7.10
CA LEU A 592 17.97 -14.98 7.38
C LEU A 592 18.69 -14.79 8.70
N GLN A 593 18.76 -15.87 9.45
CA GLN A 593 19.46 -15.96 10.74
C GLN A 593 20.52 -17.04 10.70
N LEU A 594 21.53 -16.89 11.55
CA LEU A 594 22.59 -17.85 11.74
C LEU A 594 22.70 -18.21 13.22
N ALA A 595 22.99 -19.50 13.52
CA ALA A 595 23.27 -19.96 14.86
C ALA A 595 24.25 -21.14 14.86
N HIS A 596 25.02 -21.26 15.94
CA HIS A 596 25.91 -22.39 16.15
C HIS A 596 25.22 -23.47 16.95
N TYR A 597 25.35 -24.72 16.48
CA TYR A 597 24.88 -25.89 17.14
C TYR A 597 26.06 -26.85 17.39
N LYS A 598 26.07 -27.51 18.55
CA LYS A 598 27.04 -28.54 18.89
C LYS A 598 26.38 -29.92 18.87
N VAL A 599 27.05 -30.89 18.28
CA VAL A 599 26.61 -32.30 18.26
C VAL A 599 26.99 -32.94 19.57
N GLU A 600 26.03 -33.50 20.31
CA GLU A 600 26.24 -34.16 21.59
C GLU A 600 26.90 -35.54 21.42
N GLU A 601 27.66 -35.94 22.42
CA GLU A 601 28.26 -37.26 22.45
C GLU A 601 27.19 -38.34 22.64
N GLY A 602 27.24 -39.42 21.82
CA GLY A 602 26.23 -40.48 21.86
C GLY A 602 24.89 -40.14 21.19
N SER A 603 24.78 -38.96 20.51
CA SER A 603 23.56 -38.57 19.78
C SER A 603 23.33 -39.40 18.53
N VAL A 604 22.06 -39.52 18.13
CA VAL A 604 21.66 -40.19 16.86
C VAL A 604 22.28 -39.49 15.65
N THR A 605 22.63 -38.21 15.76
CA THR A 605 23.24 -37.39 14.71
C THR A 605 24.73 -37.69 14.52
N ALA A 606 25.43 -38.14 15.55
CA ALA A 606 26.84 -38.52 15.46
C ALA A 606 27.01 -39.79 14.62
N GLY A 607 27.89 -39.73 13.61
CA GLY A 607 28.11 -40.81 12.66
C GLY A 607 27.20 -40.78 11.43
N GLN A 608 26.22 -39.90 11.38
CA GLN A 608 25.37 -39.70 10.19
C GLN A 608 25.97 -38.71 9.18
N THR A 609 25.60 -38.85 7.90
CA THR A 609 25.93 -37.87 6.87
C THR A 609 24.94 -36.72 6.88
N LEU A 610 25.36 -35.54 6.41
CA LEU A 610 24.46 -34.41 6.26
C LEU A 610 23.27 -34.72 5.36
N LEU A 611 23.44 -35.61 4.38
CA LEU A 611 22.36 -36.05 3.49
C LEU A 611 21.30 -36.82 4.27
N ASN A 612 21.70 -37.76 5.15
CA ASN A 612 20.79 -38.56 5.96
C ASN A 612 20.07 -37.72 7.01
N LEU A 613 20.72 -36.70 7.54
CA LEU A 613 20.12 -35.76 8.50
C LEU A 613 19.05 -34.87 7.86
N ALA A 614 19.10 -34.69 6.51
CA ALA A 614 18.13 -33.98 5.70
C ALA A 614 17.67 -32.63 6.28
N LEU A 615 18.57 -31.85 6.89
CA LEU A 615 18.25 -30.58 7.56
C LEU A 615 17.59 -29.57 6.61
N ARG A 616 17.99 -29.58 5.34
CA ARG A 616 17.42 -28.71 4.31
C ARG A 616 15.99 -29.12 3.94
N GLU A 617 15.76 -30.41 3.73
CA GLU A 617 14.47 -30.92 3.27
C GLU A 617 13.43 -30.95 4.38
N SER A 618 13.85 -31.33 5.60
CA SER A 618 12.95 -31.47 6.74
C SER A 618 12.68 -30.15 7.48
N TYR A 619 13.67 -29.26 7.56
CA TYR A 619 13.60 -28.05 8.41
C TYR A 619 13.95 -26.75 7.67
N GLY A 620 14.28 -26.80 6.38
CA GLY A 620 14.65 -25.61 5.60
C GLY A 620 16.00 -25.00 6.01
N CYS A 621 16.80 -25.69 6.82
CA CYS A 621 18.07 -25.23 7.35
C CYS A 621 19.27 -25.73 6.52
N ASN A 622 20.24 -24.87 6.24
CA ASN A 622 21.49 -25.25 5.55
C ASN A 622 22.69 -25.13 6.49
N VAL A 623 23.64 -26.09 6.38
CA VAL A 623 24.91 -26.00 7.09
C VAL A 623 25.91 -25.23 6.25
N LEU A 624 26.41 -24.11 6.78
CA LEU A 624 27.43 -23.27 6.15
C LEU A 624 28.85 -23.73 6.50
N GLN A 625 29.04 -24.18 7.75
CA GLN A 625 30.35 -24.56 8.25
C GLN A 625 30.23 -25.69 9.26
N ALA A 626 31.19 -26.60 9.24
CA ALA A 626 31.32 -27.65 10.22
C ALA A 626 32.76 -27.61 10.82
N ASP A 627 32.87 -27.32 12.11
CA ASP A 627 34.12 -27.31 12.85
C ASP A 627 34.22 -28.57 13.69
N THR A 628 35.14 -29.45 13.32
CA THR A 628 35.41 -30.70 14.01
C THR A 628 36.41 -30.55 15.18
N GLY A 629 36.87 -29.32 15.46
CA GLY A 629 37.92 -29.02 16.43
C GLY A 629 39.34 -29.30 15.92
N ARG A 630 39.47 -30.04 14.82
CA ARG A 630 40.76 -30.29 14.11
C ARG A 630 40.81 -29.52 12.78
N GLN A 631 39.69 -29.43 12.12
CA GLN A 631 39.56 -28.81 10.81
C GLN A 631 38.18 -28.14 10.63
N ILE A 632 38.16 -26.99 10.00
CA ILE A 632 36.96 -26.27 9.63
C ILE A 632 36.64 -26.60 8.18
N HIS A 633 35.45 -27.13 7.94
CA HIS A 633 34.90 -27.44 6.60
C HIS A 633 33.88 -26.43 6.22
N ASP A 634 34.17 -25.61 5.21
CA ASP A 634 33.23 -24.63 4.63
C ASP A 634 32.31 -25.32 3.62
N MET A 635 31.03 -25.01 3.70
CA MET A 635 29.98 -25.56 2.81
C MET A 635 30.03 -27.08 2.68
N PRO A 636 30.05 -27.84 3.79
CA PRO A 636 30.23 -29.30 3.73
C PRO A 636 29.18 -29.94 2.81
N GLY A 637 29.62 -30.85 1.94
CA GLY A 637 28.74 -31.59 1.02
C GLY A 637 27.83 -32.60 1.75
N GLY A 638 26.83 -33.13 1.04
CA GLY A 638 25.89 -34.12 1.63
C GLY A 638 26.53 -35.38 2.18
N SER A 639 27.71 -35.80 1.65
CA SER A 639 28.49 -36.95 2.09
C SER A 639 29.34 -36.69 3.34
N PHE A 640 29.38 -35.45 3.85
CA PHE A 640 30.12 -35.10 5.05
C PHE A 640 29.55 -35.84 6.27
N THR A 641 30.39 -36.61 6.95
CA THR A 641 30.00 -37.35 8.15
C THR A 641 30.19 -36.51 9.39
N ILE A 642 29.17 -36.37 10.19
CA ILE A 642 29.13 -35.55 11.39
C ILE A 642 29.74 -36.37 12.54
N THR A 643 30.72 -35.84 13.25
CA THR A 643 31.32 -36.47 14.43
C THR A 643 30.79 -35.82 15.71
N ALA A 644 30.83 -36.56 16.82
CA ALA A 644 30.48 -36.02 18.13
C ALA A 644 31.38 -34.80 18.46
N GLY A 645 30.83 -33.78 19.08
CA GLY A 645 31.52 -32.55 19.41
C GLY A 645 31.65 -31.54 18.25
N THR A 646 31.29 -31.91 17.00
CA THR A 646 31.31 -31.01 15.85
C THR A 646 30.41 -29.80 16.10
N LYS A 647 30.92 -28.57 15.84
CA LYS A 647 30.13 -27.34 15.85
C LYS A 647 29.66 -27.06 14.42
N LEU A 648 28.37 -26.90 14.26
CA LEU A 648 27.73 -26.61 12.97
C LEU A 648 27.22 -25.17 12.96
N LEU A 649 27.67 -24.34 11.99
CA LEU A 649 27.06 -23.03 11.69
C LEU A 649 25.92 -23.28 10.73
N ILE A 650 24.71 -23.03 11.19
CA ILE A 650 23.47 -23.27 10.45
C ILE A 650 22.82 -21.94 10.06
N ILE A 651 22.33 -21.85 8.82
CA ILE A 651 21.56 -20.72 8.28
C ILE A 651 20.15 -21.17 7.95
N GLY A 652 19.19 -20.30 8.27
CA GLY A 652 17.76 -20.50 7.98
C GLY A 652 16.95 -19.26 8.32
N THR A 653 15.66 -19.30 8.02
CA THR A 653 14.74 -18.26 8.49
C THR A 653 14.38 -18.45 9.96
N LYS A 654 13.82 -17.43 10.60
CA LYS A 654 13.31 -17.52 11.98
C LYS A 654 12.31 -18.69 12.16
N ALA A 655 11.50 -18.94 11.13
CA ALA A 655 10.55 -20.06 11.09
C ALA A 655 11.30 -21.42 11.05
N HIS A 656 12.34 -21.53 10.22
CA HIS A 656 13.17 -22.73 10.11
C HIS A 656 13.86 -23.08 11.43
N PHE A 657 14.41 -22.10 12.14
CA PHE A 657 15.02 -22.32 13.46
C PHE A 657 13.99 -22.74 14.52
N LYS A 658 12.77 -22.21 14.49
CA LYS A 658 11.68 -22.67 15.38
C LYS A 658 11.35 -24.15 15.11
N LEU A 659 11.26 -24.56 13.84
CA LEU A 659 11.00 -25.97 13.45
C LEU A 659 12.14 -26.88 13.86
N LEU A 660 13.38 -26.46 13.62
CA LEU A 660 14.57 -27.22 13.99
C LEU A 660 14.64 -27.44 15.53
N ASN A 661 14.43 -26.35 16.30
CA ASN A 661 14.46 -26.43 17.77
C ASN A 661 13.32 -27.26 18.35
N ALA A 662 12.13 -27.21 17.73
CA ALA A 662 11.02 -28.09 18.09
C ALA A 662 11.35 -29.58 17.81
N ALA A 663 12.01 -29.87 16.69
CA ALA A 663 12.43 -31.21 16.33
C ALA A 663 13.56 -31.73 17.23
N ILE A 664 14.50 -30.86 17.61
CA ILE A 664 15.55 -31.21 18.61
C ILE A 664 14.92 -31.69 19.91
N LYS A 665 13.92 -30.94 20.42
CA LYS A 665 13.22 -31.30 21.66
C LYS A 665 12.39 -32.58 21.53
N ASN A 666 11.69 -32.75 20.40
CA ASN A 666 10.73 -33.87 20.24
C ASN A 666 11.37 -35.16 19.70
N LYS A 667 12.40 -35.05 18.86
CA LYS A 667 13.04 -36.22 18.21
C LYS A 667 14.40 -36.60 18.80
N ASN A 668 14.83 -35.90 19.83
CA ASN A 668 16.12 -36.08 20.49
C ASN A 668 17.30 -36.16 19.50
N LEU A 669 17.36 -35.16 18.57
CA LEU A 669 18.38 -35.09 17.53
C LEU A 669 19.81 -34.92 18.09
N GLY A 670 19.95 -34.70 19.41
CA GLY A 670 21.27 -34.57 20.07
C GLY A 670 22.09 -33.38 19.51
N LEU A 671 21.41 -32.30 19.20
CA LEU A 671 21.99 -31.03 18.83
C LEU A 671 21.68 -30.00 19.93
N THR A 672 22.73 -29.35 20.46
CA THR A 672 22.57 -28.27 21.44
C THR A 672 22.90 -26.94 20.80
N MET A 673 22.00 -25.98 20.89
CA MET A 673 22.21 -24.61 20.41
C MET A 673 23.21 -23.91 21.33
N LEU A 674 24.30 -23.35 20.77
CA LEU A 674 25.35 -22.68 21.53
C LEU A 674 25.08 -21.18 21.72
N ASP A 675 24.49 -20.55 20.72
CA ASP A 675 24.15 -19.11 20.71
C ASP A 675 22.73 -18.88 20.19
N SER A 676 22.14 -17.75 20.55
CA SER A 676 20.86 -17.33 20.00
C SER A 676 21.00 -16.98 18.52
N PRO A 677 20.01 -17.34 17.65
CA PRO A 677 20.05 -16.98 16.25
C PRO A 677 20.19 -15.48 16.05
N VAL A 678 21.26 -15.06 15.35
CA VAL A 678 21.54 -13.67 15.00
C VAL A 678 21.18 -13.41 13.54
N SER A 679 20.72 -12.21 13.20
CA SER A 679 20.43 -11.86 11.80
C SER A 679 21.71 -11.85 10.96
N MET A 680 21.58 -12.10 9.65
CA MET A 680 22.71 -12.07 8.71
C MET A 680 23.46 -10.73 8.79
N ARG A 681 22.74 -9.63 8.90
CA ARG A 681 23.32 -8.29 9.09
C ARG A 681 24.18 -8.21 10.35
N GLN A 682 23.67 -8.70 11.47
CA GLN A 682 24.39 -8.65 12.75
C GLN A 682 25.64 -9.54 12.72
N PHE A 683 25.54 -10.71 12.07
CA PHE A 683 26.66 -11.61 11.85
C PHE A 683 27.77 -10.97 11.00
N MET A 684 27.41 -10.25 9.93
CA MET A 684 28.36 -9.55 9.08
C MET A 684 29.06 -8.39 9.83
N LEU A 685 28.30 -7.57 10.57
CA LEU A 685 28.85 -6.45 11.35
C LEU A 685 29.86 -6.92 12.44
N VAL A 686 29.59 -8.05 13.08
CA VAL A 686 30.50 -8.62 14.08
C VAL A 686 31.79 -9.09 13.42
N ASN A 687 31.72 -9.76 12.26
CA ASN A 687 32.90 -10.22 11.54
C ASN A 687 33.75 -9.04 10.97
N GLU A 688 33.12 -7.95 10.53
CA GLU A 688 33.78 -6.72 10.12
C GLU A 688 34.51 -6.06 11.30
N ALA A 689 33.86 -5.95 12.46
CA ALA A 689 34.42 -5.36 13.66
C ALA A 689 35.66 -6.15 14.19
N GLU A 690 35.69 -7.48 13.97
CA GLU A 690 36.77 -8.38 14.35
C GLU A 690 37.89 -8.49 13.29
N GLY A 691 37.79 -7.73 12.16
CA GLY A 691 38.80 -7.72 11.10
C GLY A 691 38.92 -9.02 10.31
N ARG A 692 37.89 -9.86 10.31
CA ARG A 692 37.88 -11.19 9.69
C ARG A 692 37.37 -11.17 8.24
N HIS A 693 37.74 -10.17 7.45
CA HIS A 693 37.25 -9.99 6.06
C HIS A 693 37.52 -11.20 5.14
N ASP A 694 38.60 -11.92 5.30
CA ASP A 694 38.96 -13.07 4.43
C ASP A 694 38.20 -14.37 4.78
N ILE A 695 37.59 -14.44 5.96
CA ILE A 695 36.92 -15.64 6.47
C ILE A 695 35.40 -15.51 6.43
N ALA A 696 34.88 -14.29 6.33
CA ALA A 696 33.47 -13.99 6.38
C ALA A 696 32.70 -14.49 5.14
N PHE A 697 31.53 -15.07 5.37
CA PHE A 697 30.57 -15.35 4.30
C PHE A 697 29.87 -14.05 3.87
N MET A 698 29.92 -13.75 2.60
CA MET A 698 29.26 -12.56 2.02
C MET A 698 28.19 -12.96 1.00
N PRO A 699 27.07 -12.24 0.96
CA PRO A 699 26.08 -12.43 -0.08
C PRO A 699 26.50 -11.71 -1.36
N CYS A 700 26.19 -12.29 -2.52
CA CYS A 700 26.40 -11.70 -3.82
C CYS A 700 25.17 -11.91 -4.69
N ALA A 701 24.75 -10.88 -5.42
CA ALA A 701 23.65 -10.94 -6.36
C ALA A 701 24.18 -11.19 -7.79
N ILE A 702 23.69 -12.22 -8.47
CA ILE A 702 24.02 -12.57 -9.84
C ILE A 702 22.77 -12.51 -10.71
N THR A 703 22.78 -11.69 -11.76
CA THR A 703 21.66 -11.58 -12.71
C THR A 703 21.80 -12.63 -13.81
N VAL A 704 20.74 -13.41 -14.05
CA VAL A 704 20.66 -14.37 -15.16
C VAL A 704 20.20 -13.65 -16.42
N ASP A 705 21.15 -13.30 -17.29
CA ASP A 705 20.88 -12.62 -18.56
C ASP A 705 20.69 -13.63 -19.71
N LYS A 706 20.42 -13.13 -20.93
CA LYS A 706 20.28 -13.96 -22.15
C LYS A 706 21.53 -14.79 -22.48
N HIS A 707 22.70 -14.31 -22.11
CA HIS A 707 24.00 -14.93 -22.37
C HIS A 707 24.54 -15.70 -21.15
N SER A 708 23.81 -15.68 -20.03
CA SER A 708 24.25 -16.39 -18.83
C SER A 708 24.24 -17.90 -19.02
N PRO A 709 25.34 -18.60 -18.72
CA PRO A 709 25.41 -20.05 -18.78
C PRO A 709 24.52 -20.76 -17.76
N LEU A 710 23.93 -20.00 -16.82
CA LEU A 710 22.95 -20.50 -15.85
C LEU A 710 21.54 -20.63 -16.46
N LEU A 711 21.23 -19.92 -17.54
CA LEU A 711 19.90 -19.88 -18.15
C LEU A 711 19.44 -21.29 -18.57
N GLY A 712 18.23 -21.67 -18.13
CA GLY A 712 17.64 -23.00 -18.45
C GLY A 712 18.19 -24.15 -17.63
N LYS A 713 19.16 -23.93 -16.73
CA LYS A 713 19.71 -24.94 -15.83
C LYS A 713 19.02 -24.92 -14.47
N SER A 714 18.93 -26.07 -13.81
CA SER A 714 18.46 -26.14 -12.42
C SER A 714 19.60 -25.87 -11.43
N ILE A 715 19.27 -25.47 -10.19
CA ILE A 715 20.27 -25.30 -9.12
C ILE A 715 21.13 -26.57 -8.96
N LYS A 716 20.52 -27.75 -9.08
CA LYS A 716 21.24 -29.04 -9.02
C LYS A 716 22.22 -29.20 -10.18
N SER A 717 21.81 -28.89 -11.41
CA SER A 717 22.64 -29.07 -12.60
C SER A 717 23.80 -28.06 -12.70
N THR A 718 23.68 -26.88 -12.09
CA THR A 718 24.77 -25.89 -12.06
C THR A 718 25.87 -26.26 -11.09
N ASN A 719 25.59 -27.11 -10.11
CA ASN A 719 26.56 -27.61 -9.12
C ASN A 719 27.36 -26.51 -8.37
N ILE A 720 26.72 -25.33 -8.18
CA ILE A 720 27.33 -24.12 -7.57
C ILE A 720 27.99 -24.44 -6.23
N ARG A 721 27.34 -25.29 -5.40
CA ARG A 721 27.83 -25.66 -4.08
C ARG A 721 29.14 -26.41 -4.10
N ASN A 722 29.30 -27.38 -5.00
CA ASN A 722 30.49 -28.23 -5.03
C ASN A 722 31.60 -27.62 -5.87
N LYS A 723 31.26 -26.83 -6.93
CA LYS A 723 32.24 -26.26 -7.84
C LYS A 723 32.89 -25.01 -7.26
N TRP A 724 32.12 -24.13 -6.62
CA TRP A 724 32.60 -22.84 -6.11
C TRP A 724 32.43 -22.65 -4.60
N HIS A 725 32.01 -23.69 -3.85
CA HIS A 725 31.74 -23.61 -2.42
C HIS A 725 30.84 -22.41 -2.05
N CYS A 726 29.79 -22.20 -2.84
CA CYS A 726 28.82 -21.14 -2.67
C CYS A 726 27.42 -21.74 -2.48
N LEU A 727 26.60 -21.11 -1.64
CA LEU A 727 25.22 -21.55 -1.37
C LEU A 727 24.23 -20.58 -2.01
N VAL A 728 23.28 -21.10 -2.78
CA VAL A 728 22.13 -20.30 -3.23
C VAL A 728 21.17 -20.12 -2.06
N ILE A 729 21.10 -18.91 -1.52
CA ILE A 729 20.25 -18.54 -0.38
C ILE A 729 18.89 -18.03 -0.80
N GLY A 730 18.78 -17.50 -2.03
CA GLY A 730 17.54 -17.00 -2.55
C GLY A 730 17.58 -16.72 -4.05
N LEU A 731 16.41 -16.55 -4.62
CA LEU A 731 16.22 -16.19 -6.01
C LEU A 731 15.09 -15.17 -6.08
N GLU A 732 15.32 -14.06 -6.75
CA GLU A 732 14.30 -13.09 -7.06
C GLU A 732 13.91 -13.24 -8.53
N ARG A 733 12.66 -13.60 -8.76
CA ARG A 733 12.05 -13.73 -10.09
C ARG A 733 10.90 -12.75 -10.22
N GLY A 734 11.11 -11.68 -10.96
CA GLY A 734 10.15 -10.58 -10.99
C GLY A 734 10.02 -9.94 -9.60
N SER A 735 8.87 -10.06 -8.95
CA SER A 735 8.62 -9.60 -7.57
C SER A 735 8.69 -10.71 -6.52
N TYR A 736 9.03 -11.93 -6.94
CA TYR A 736 9.14 -13.05 -6.00
C TYR A 736 10.55 -13.16 -5.47
N THR A 737 10.64 -13.25 -4.15
CA THR A 737 11.81 -13.73 -3.46
C THR A 737 11.56 -15.16 -3.04
N ILE A 738 12.29 -16.12 -3.60
CA ILE A 738 12.26 -17.51 -3.18
C ILE A 738 13.43 -17.69 -2.23
N VAL A 739 13.13 -17.74 -0.94
CA VAL A 739 14.12 -18.05 0.09
C VAL A 739 14.39 -19.55 0.06
N ASN A 740 15.67 -19.94 0.10
CA ASN A 740 16.09 -21.34 0.07
C ASN A 740 15.42 -22.14 -1.07
N PRO A 741 15.63 -21.74 -2.36
CA PRO A 741 14.94 -22.32 -3.49
C PRO A 741 15.19 -23.82 -3.64
N ASN A 742 14.18 -24.56 -4.12
CA ASN A 742 14.31 -25.99 -4.37
C ASN A 742 15.44 -26.27 -5.38
N ILE A 743 16.19 -27.34 -5.19
CA ILE A 743 17.30 -27.75 -6.05
C ILE A 743 16.90 -28.05 -7.49
N SER A 744 15.63 -28.39 -7.75
CA SER A 744 15.06 -28.61 -9.07
C SER A 744 14.60 -27.33 -9.77
N LEU A 745 14.66 -26.17 -9.11
CA LEU A 745 14.25 -24.91 -9.69
C LEU A 745 15.16 -24.52 -10.85
N VAL A 746 14.56 -24.25 -12.01
CA VAL A 746 15.26 -23.87 -13.24
C VAL A 746 15.37 -22.35 -13.31
N PHE A 747 16.54 -21.85 -13.67
CA PHE A 747 16.79 -20.43 -13.84
C PHE A 747 16.18 -19.89 -15.12
N GLU A 748 15.50 -18.75 -15.02
CA GLU A 748 14.88 -18.04 -16.13
C GLU A 748 15.58 -16.69 -16.37
N LYS A 749 15.40 -16.16 -17.57
CA LYS A 749 15.95 -14.85 -17.91
C LYS A 749 15.36 -13.76 -17.03
N GLY A 750 16.24 -12.97 -16.43
CA GLY A 750 15.88 -11.88 -15.53
C GLY A 750 15.80 -12.27 -14.06
N ASP A 751 16.11 -13.54 -13.73
CA ASP A 751 16.28 -13.97 -12.34
C ASP A 751 17.47 -13.24 -11.70
N LEU A 752 17.31 -12.80 -10.46
CA LEU A 752 18.39 -12.32 -9.61
C LEU A 752 18.70 -13.40 -8.57
N LEU A 753 19.84 -14.04 -8.73
CA LEU A 753 20.29 -15.13 -7.89
C LEU A 753 21.13 -14.58 -6.73
N TRP A 754 20.71 -14.86 -5.49
CA TRP A 754 21.47 -14.54 -4.30
C TRP A 754 22.31 -15.72 -3.85
N VAL A 755 23.62 -15.53 -3.84
CA VAL A 755 24.60 -16.55 -3.52
C VAL A 755 25.40 -16.13 -2.30
N LEU A 756 25.57 -17.01 -1.34
CA LEU A 756 26.38 -16.81 -0.14
C LEU A 756 27.68 -17.61 -0.26
N GLY A 757 28.80 -16.96 -0.07
CA GLY A 757 30.11 -17.60 -0.13
C GLY A 757 31.21 -16.72 0.45
N LYS A 758 32.46 -17.24 0.51
CA LYS A 758 33.62 -16.41 0.82
C LYS A 758 33.98 -15.54 -0.40
N GLN A 759 34.47 -14.31 -0.19
CA GLN A 759 34.75 -13.33 -1.24
C GLN A 759 35.58 -13.92 -2.41
N LYS A 760 36.61 -14.71 -2.09
CA LYS A 760 37.45 -15.36 -3.09
C LYS A 760 36.67 -16.32 -4.00
N MET A 761 35.74 -17.08 -3.43
CA MET A 761 34.91 -18.07 -4.14
C MET A 761 33.82 -17.38 -4.98
N ILE A 762 33.24 -16.31 -4.45
CA ILE A 762 32.28 -15.48 -5.17
C ILE A 762 32.95 -14.84 -6.39
N ASN A 763 34.12 -14.25 -6.23
CA ASN A 763 34.86 -13.66 -7.34
C ASN A 763 35.19 -14.69 -8.44
N GLN A 764 35.48 -15.94 -8.05
CA GLN A 764 35.72 -17.02 -8.98
C GLN A 764 34.42 -17.44 -9.71
N LEU A 765 33.31 -17.60 -9.00
CA LEU A 765 32.00 -17.86 -9.57
C LEU A 765 31.61 -16.78 -10.60
N VAL A 766 31.77 -15.50 -10.23
CA VAL A 766 31.46 -14.36 -11.12
C VAL A 766 32.33 -14.38 -12.38
N ARG A 767 33.61 -14.69 -12.27
CA ARG A 767 34.51 -14.77 -13.44
C ARG A 767 34.16 -15.95 -14.35
N ASP A 768 33.84 -17.12 -13.80
CA ASP A 768 33.63 -18.35 -14.56
C ASP A 768 32.24 -18.41 -15.23
N GLU A 769 31.24 -17.63 -14.70
CA GLU A 769 29.84 -17.72 -15.17
C GLU A 769 29.26 -16.40 -15.71
N ILE A 770 29.98 -15.27 -15.63
CA ILE A 770 29.50 -13.97 -16.13
C ILE A 770 30.38 -13.46 -17.29
N LEU A 771 31.64 -13.84 -17.41
CA LEU A 771 32.53 -13.59 -18.54
C LEU A 771 32.51 -14.78 -19.50
#